data_3c511484b2d3ad14dc417bc83ee49721
#
_entry.id   3c511484b2d3ad14dc417bc83ee49721
#
_cell.length_a   1.000
_cell.length_b   1.000
_cell.length_c   1.000
_cell.angle_alpha   90.00
_cell.angle_beta   90.00
_cell.angle_gamma   90.00
#
_symmetry.space_group_name_H-M   'P 1'
#
loop_
_entity.id
_entity.type
_entity.pdbx_description
1 polymer ?
#
loop_
_entity_poly.entity_id
_entity_poly.type
_entity_poly.pdbx_seq_one_letter_code
_entity_poly.pdbx_strand_id
1 'polypeptide(L)'
;MRRISLLMMIVALSLPTIEAQTLTSTPVGPGINHHHAYLPNGPWHIQILEIDLSDTMNTLETVKAGDAIAGYERTSSMANRMDFEGHTVVGAINGDFYASGGISIGAQIIKGTLLKRPYPRSVFAMSVDKVPYIGIVSYNGQVSKHDSLSLTIHGINEVRNENQVILYNRFSGSTTGTNQWGVELELQYLDHPVGVNQTVVAIVTAKDSILETGHGNMTIPQNLGGVLSGHGTSRDYINEHYFVGDTLLINLNLPPATSVLSELIGGTPRIIRNGARSVEWEAESVSSSFAYDRHPRTAVGSNADSTIVYFFTVDGRQGGYSVGMSLFELADYMLEWGVYQGINLDGGGSTAMVVRGEVVSSPSDAGGERSVANALMAISKAPIGPLAYINLPWEETYTLIETQLQFYVNGTDLYYNPVPVSDDALTWSCDPNIGSISSTGLFSAGSTEAEGHIYATHGDIHDTTLIHITDIATLILQPDPVVLQIGESQMISAQAKDAFGNNLQVEPEAYTWWVSPELASISNSGLVAAENIGSGTIEATFHELTASIPLIVGSSTSVLVDNFNTTSNYTLSGAVINLSACSFNVDTEQFVSAPTSGKLNYSLTTGGTSVLYMNCNIPISGTPESVSIQVYGDNSAHWIRGEFKNSNNEKFVLNFTDASPGINWDNEWREITVLLSEAVPHWGNSNAILSFPITWTKIYLAETDDNNKDSGSLYFDDFRVNFITSGIKGTPQISPKMFHLEDHFPNPFNASTRFRFSIQEPGILELRLYSLDGREVDSLKQEARPGSLILNWEANNLPSGVYLFKATLGNQEISGKCLLVK
;
A
#
# COMPACT_ATOMS: atom_id res chain seq x y z
N MET A 1 -71.77 9.16 -16.71
CA MET A 1 -70.48 8.67 -17.21
C MET A 1 -69.37 9.32 -16.39
N ARG A 2 -68.86 8.58 -15.40
CA ARG A 2 -67.71 9.00 -14.55
C ARG A 2 -66.42 8.60 -15.19
N ARG A 3 -65.56 9.57 -15.50
CA ARG A 3 -64.17 9.31 -15.92
C ARG A 3 -63.32 8.99 -14.69
N ILE A 4 -62.77 7.80 -14.65
CA ILE A 4 -61.75 7.36 -13.67
C ILE A 4 -60.40 7.76 -14.28
N SER A 5 -59.69 8.70 -13.68
CA SER A 5 -58.29 9.01 -13.98
C SER A 5 -57.41 8.02 -13.24
N LEU A 6 -56.73 7.19 -14.01
CA LEU A 6 -55.71 6.26 -13.52
C LEU A 6 -54.39 7.03 -13.36
N LEU A 7 -53.99 7.28 -12.12
CA LEU A 7 -52.67 7.86 -11.78
C LEU A 7 -51.62 6.74 -11.85
N MET A 8 -50.82 6.74 -12.93
CA MET A 8 -49.63 5.86 -13.00
C MET A 8 -48.56 6.46 -12.14
N MET A 9 -48.26 5.81 -11.02
CA MET A 9 -47.12 6.07 -10.18
C MET A 9 -45.91 5.40 -10.82
N ILE A 10 -45.07 6.18 -11.48
CA ILE A 10 -43.77 5.70 -11.99
C ILE A 10 -42.85 5.60 -10.77
N VAL A 11 -42.61 4.38 -10.30
CA VAL A 11 -41.53 4.08 -9.39
C VAL A 11 -40.23 4.07 -10.22
N ALA A 12 -39.45 5.13 -10.14
CA ALA A 12 -38.11 5.15 -10.67
C ALA A 12 -37.26 4.22 -9.79
N LEU A 13 -37.05 2.99 -10.25
CA LEU A 13 -35.98 2.13 -9.74
C LEU A 13 -34.66 2.75 -10.17
N SER A 14 -33.93 3.35 -9.25
CA SER A 14 -32.51 3.66 -9.44
C SER A 14 -31.76 2.35 -9.59
N LEU A 15 -31.47 1.97 -10.81
CA LEU A 15 -30.49 0.93 -11.08
C LEU A 15 -29.12 1.45 -10.60
N PRO A 16 -28.34 0.66 -9.87
CA PRO A 16 -26.98 1.06 -9.58
C PRO A 16 -26.22 1.22 -10.91
N THR A 17 -25.54 2.32 -11.08
CA THR A 17 -24.61 2.51 -12.21
C THR A 17 -23.56 1.39 -12.12
N ILE A 18 -23.59 0.47 -13.08
CA ILE A 18 -22.54 -0.54 -13.23
C ILE A 18 -21.35 0.22 -13.84
N GLU A 19 -20.32 0.48 -13.05
CA GLU A 19 -19.06 0.97 -13.60
C GLU A 19 -18.55 -0.03 -14.65
N ALA A 20 -18.11 0.48 -15.79
CA ALA A 20 -17.64 -0.37 -16.88
C ALA A 20 -16.22 -0.88 -16.58
N GLN A 21 -15.92 -2.10 -17.03
CA GLN A 21 -14.55 -2.58 -17.07
C GLN A 21 -13.73 -1.72 -18.04
N THR A 22 -12.56 -1.26 -17.62
CA THR A 22 -11.66 -0.51 -18.49
C THR A 22 -10.31 -1.21 -18.62
N LEU A 23 -9.71 -1.09 -19.80
CA LEU A 23 -8.35 -1.54 -20.08
C LEU A 23 -7.66 -0.48 -20.92
N THR A 24 -6.61 0.11 -20.39
CA THR A 24 -5.71 0.99 -21.14
C THR A 24 -4.43 0.24 -21.47
N SER A 25 -3.81 0.54 -22.62
CA SER A 25 -2.58 -0.10 -23.09
C SER A 25 -1.65 0.95 -23.67
N THR A 26 -0.44 1.04 -23.17
CA THR A 26 0.55 2.02 -23.59
C THR A 26 1.87 1.32 -23.91
N PRO A 27 2.43 1.48 -25.10
CA PRO A 27 3.78 1.02 -25.38
C PRO A 27 4.79 1.83 -24.56
N VAL A 28 5.66 1.13 -23.83
CA VAL A 28 6.63 1.75 -22.93
C VAL A 28 8.09 1.36 -23.24
N GLY A 29 8.28 0.48 -24.20
CA GLY A 29 9.58 0.02 -24.69
C GLY A 29 9.44 -0.81 -25.95
N PRO A 30 10.51 -1.18 -26.65
CA PRO A 30 10.45 -2.04 -27.82
C PRO A 30 9.82 -3.39 -27.40
N GLY A 31 8.65 -3.72 -27.96
CA GLY A 31 7.92 -4.94 -27.58
C GLY A 31 7.53 -5.02 -26.09
N ILE A 32 7.45 -3.89 -25.39
CA ILE A 32 7.00 -3.84 -23.99
C ILE A 32 5.80 -2.90 -23.89
N ASN A 33 4.67 -3.45 -23.45
CA ASN A 33 3.43 -2.72 -23.23
C ASN A 33 3.08 -2.69 -21.74
N HIS A 34 2.65 -1.54 -21.27
CA HIS A 34 2.04 -1.38 -19.96
C HIS A 34 0.52 -1.32 -20.13
N HIS A 35 -0.17 -2.14 -19.33
CA HIS A 35 -1.61 -2.15 -19.31
C HIS A 35 -2.11 -1.86 -17.89
N HIS A 36 -3.14 -1.03 -17.79
CA HIS A 36 -3.90 -0.83 -16.57
C HIS A 36 -5.33 -1.31 -16.78
N ALA A 37 -5.76 -2.28 -15.99
CA ALA A 37 -7.11 -2.80 -15.99
C ALA A 37 -7.85 -2.42 -14.72
N TYR A 38 -9.08 -1.92 -14.87
CA TYR A 38 -10.03 -1.77 -13.79
C TYR A 38 -11.19 -2.73 -13.99
N LEU A 39 -11.47 -3.55 -12.96
CA LEU A 39 -12.55 -4.52 -12.93
C LEU A 39 -13.50 -4.20 -11.77
N PRO A 40 -14.71 -3.69 -12.04
CA PRO A 40 -15.62 -3.17 -10.99
C PRO A 40 -16.17 -4.24 -10.05
N ASN A 41 -16.22 -5.51 -10.49
CA ASN A 41 -16.74 -6.62 -9.67
C ASN A 41 -15.87 -7.00 -8.48
N GLY A 42 -14.66 -6.39 -8.34
CA GLY A 42 -13.78 -6.54 -7.19
C GLY A 42 -14.05 -5.53 -6.07
N PRO A 43 -13.90 -4.20 -6.27
CA PRO A 43 -13.17 -3.58 -7.38
C PRO A 43 -11.69 -3.97 -7.39
N TRP A 44 -11.10 -4.06 -8.58
CA TRP A 44 -9.69 -4.38 -8.75
C TRP A 44 -9.01 -3.41 -9.71
N HIS A 45 -7.90 -2.84 -9.28
CA HIS A 45 -6.93 -2.15 -10.13
C HIS A 45 -5.73 -3.06 -10.33
N ILE A 46 -5.39 -3.33 -11.59
CA ILE A 46 -4.37 -4.29 -11.97
C ILE A 46 -3.43 -3.63 -12.96
N GLN A 47 -2.14 -3.67 -12.66
CA GLN A 47 -1.09 -3.23 -13.57
C GLN A 47 -0.42 -4.45 -14.18
N ILE A 48 -0.22 -4.44 -15.49
CA ILE A 48 0.41 -5.52 -16.23
C ILE A 48 1.50 -4.97 -17.13
N LEU A 49 2.69 -5.58 -17.10
CA LEU A 49 3.70 -5.40 -18.12
C LEU A 49 3.74 -6.65 -18.98
N GLU A 50 3.48 -6.49 -20.26
CA GLU A 50 3.66 -7.50 -21.29
C GLU A 50 5.01 -7.27 -21.97
N ILE A 51 5.89 -8.27 -21.95
CA ILE A 51 7.29 -8.17 -22.38
C ILE A 51 7.55 -9.23 -23.42
N ASP A 52 7.79 -8.80 -24.65
CA ASP A 52 8.18 -9.67 -25.76
C ASP A 52 9.69 -9.95 -25.70
N LEU A 53 10.05 -11.19 -25.35
CA LEU A 53 11.44 -11.66 -25.28
C LEU A 53 12.03 -11.99 -26.65
N SER A 54 11.20 -12.12 -27.69
CA SER A 54 11.68 -12.30 -29.06
C SER A 54 12.31 -11.03 -29.64
N ASP A 55 11.96 -9.87 -29.07
CA ASP A 55 12.68 -8.63 -29.34
C ASP A 55 14.10 -8.72 -28.78
N THR A 56 15.08 -8.49 -29.64
CA THR A 56 16.50 -8.61 -29.25
C THR A 56 16.96 -7.54 -28.29
N MET A 57 16.26 -6.43 -28.23
CA MET A 57 16.57 -5.31 -27.33
C MET A 57 16.14 -5.58 -25.89
N ASN A 58 15.22 -6.52 -25.67
CA ASN A 58 14.67 -6.78 -24.34
C ASN A 58 15.40 -7.90 -23.62
N THR A 59 15.50 -7.77 -22.30
CA THR A 59 15.92 -8.84 -21.40
C THR A 59 15.27 -8.65 -20.04
N LEU A 60 15.26 -9.72 -19.22
CA LEU A 60 14.87 -9.63 -17.83
C LEU A 60 16.11 -9.75 -16.95
N GLU A 61 16.17 -8.97 -15.90
CA GLU A 61 17.23 -9.04 -14.90
C GLU A 61 16.63 -9.03 -13.49
N THR A 62 17.28 -9.74 -12.57
CA THR A 62 16.98 -9.65 -11.14
C THR A 62 17.95 -8.71 -10.47
N VAL A 63 17.51 -8.03 -9.43
CA VAL A 63 18.34 -7.13 -8.63
C VAL A 63 18.17 -7.43 -7.15
N LYS A 64 19.23 -7.25 -6.38
CA LYS A 64 19.23 -7.39 -4.92
C LYS A 64 19.41 -6.02 -4.27
N ALA A 65 18.64 -5.76 -3.21
CA ALA A 65 18.76 -4.54 -2.43
C ALA A 65 20.20 -4.32 -1.95
N GLY A 66 20.77 -3.15 -2.30
CA GLY A 66 22.13 -2.77 -1.96
C GLY A 66 23.23 -3.70 -2.49
N ASP A 67 22.94 -4.55 -3.49
CA ASP A 67 23.85 -5.57 -4.06
C ASP A 67 24.50 -6.48 -3.00
N ALA A 68 23.80 -6.76 -1.90
CA ALA A 68 24.26 -7.58 -0.79
C ALA A 68 23.20 -8.62 -0.39
N ILE A 69 23.62 -9.74 0.21
CA ILE A 69 22.74 -10.82 0.68
C ILE A 69 21.64 -10.28 1.61
N ALA A 70 21.96 -9.32 2.47
CA ALA A 70 21.05 -8.64 3.38
C ALA A 70 20.89 -7.18 2.98
N GLY A 71 19.67 -6.68 3.01
CA GLY A 71 19.38 -5.28 2.70
C GLY A 71 17.94 -5.06 2.27
N TYR A 72 17.48 -3.83 2.45
CA TYR A 72 16.16 -3.36 2.04
C TYR A 72 16.31 -2.17 1.11
N GLU A 73 15.59 -2.18 0.00
CA GLU A 73 15.55 -1.09 -0.97
C GLU A 73 14.15 -1.07 -1.60
N ARG A 74 13.62 0.09 -1.95
CA ARG A 74 12.36 0.17 -2.69
C ARG A 74 12.53 -0.36 -4.12
N THR A 75 11.50 -0.95 -4.69
CA THR A 75 11.51 -1.40 -6.09
C THR A 75 11.85 -0.25 -7.03
N SER A 76 11.26 0.93 -6.80
CA SER A 76 11.57 2.15 -7.56
C SER A 76 13.04 2.57 -7.41
N SER A 77 13.60 2.47 -6.21
CA SER A 77 15.01 2.81 -5.97
C SER A 77 15.94 1.82 -6.68
N MET A 78 15.63 0.52 -6.63
CA MET A 78 16.40 -0.51 -7.37
C MET A 78 16.32 -0.28 -8.88
N ALA A 79 15.12 0.01 -9.41
CA ALA A 79 14.91 0.34 -10.81
C ALA A 79 15.75 1.56 -11.24
N ASN A 80 15.68 2.65 -10.50
CA ASN A 80 16.44 3.87 -10.80
C ASN A 80 17.96 3.67 -10.71
N ARG A 81 18.43 2.88 -9.74
CA ARG A 81 19.86 2.56 -9.58
C ARG A 81 20.40 1.73 -10.74
N MET A 82 19.54 0.90 -11.32
CA MET A 82 19.90 0.02 -12.43
C MET A 82 19.67 0.66 -13.81
N ASP A 83 19.07 1.85 -13.85
CA ASP A 83 18.79 2.58 -15.09
C ASP A 83 20.00 3.44 -15.49
N PHE A 84 20.61 3.14 -16.63
CA PHE A 84 21.74 3.88 -17.19
C PHE A 84 21.81 3.72 -18.71
N GLU A 85 22.62 4.53 -19.37
CA GLU A 85 22.76 4.53 -20.82
C GLU A 85 23.05 3.13 -21.39
N GLY A 86 22.20 2.68 -22.32
CA GLY A 86 22.28 1.33 -22.93
C GLY A 86 21.72 0.21 -22.03
N HIS A 87 21.15 0.55 -20.89
CA HIS A 87 20.53 -0.39 -19.94
C HIS A 87 19.35 0.28 -19.26
N THR A 88 18.29 0.50 -20.03
CA THR A 88 17.09 1.20 -19.55
C THR A 88 16.16 0.26 -18.81
N VAL A 89 15.83 0.56 -17.56
CA VAL A 89 14.80 -0.16 -16.81
C VAL A 89 13.43 0.35 -17.25
N VAL A 90 12.79 -0.41 -18.15
CA VAL A 90 11.45 -0.07 -18.65
C VAL A 90 10.39 -0.34 -17.60
N GLY A 91 10.57 -1.42 -16.83
CA GLY A 91 9.67 -1.71 -15.74
C GLY A 91 10.27 -2.63 -14.69
N ALA A 92 9.71 -2.62 -13.49
CA ALA A 92 10.14 -3.48 -12.39
C ALA A 92 8.97 -3.83 -11.48
N ILE A 93 9.04 -5.02 -10.88
CA ILE A 93 8.14 -5.46 -9.81
C ILE A 93 8.96 -5.94 -8.61
N ASN A 94 8.39 -5.86 -7.40
CA ASN A 94 8.98 -6.48 -6.23
C ASN A 94 9.10 -8.00 -6.41
N GLY A 95 10.05 -8.61 -5.74
CA GLY A 95 10.41 -10.00 -5.97
C GLY A 95 9.97 -10.97 -4.86
N ASP A 96 10.95 -11.67 -4.32
CA ASP A 96 10.77 -12.78 -3.38
C ASP A 96 10.39 -12.30 -1.98
N PHE A 97 9.77 -13.20 -1.23
CA PHE A 97 9.60 -13.09 0.23
C PHE A 97 10.95 -13.00 0.93
N TYR A 98 10.98 -12.34 2.07
CA TYR A 98 12.24 -12.12 2.79
C TYR A 98 12.08 -12.26 4.31
N ALA A 99 13.17 -12.66 4.94
CA ALA A 99 13.30 -12.70 6.39
C ALA A 99 13.84 -11.37 6.93
N SER A 100 13.89 -11.24 8.25
CA SER A 100 14.49 -10.09 8.92
C SER A 100 15.90 -9.81 8.38
N GLY A 101 16.24 -8.53 8.20
CA GLY A 101 17.48 -8.11 7.55
C GLY A 101 17.40 -8.05 6.02
N GLY A 102 16.24 -8.30 5.41
CA GLY A 102 16.08 -8.25 3.95
C GLY A 102 16.78 -9.38 3.21
N ILE A 103 16.89 -10.55 3.86
CA ILE A 103 17.46 -11.75 3.25
C ILE A 103 16.32 -12.48 2.53
N SER A 104 16.43 -12.65 1.20
CA SER A 104 15.43 -13.38 0.41
C SER A 104 15.27 -14.80 0.92
N ILE A 105 14.05 -15.34 0.96
CA ILE A 105 13.79 -16.70 1.43
C ILE A 105 14.23 -17.72 0.36
N GLY A 106 13.87 -17.51 -0.88
CA GLY A 106 14.23 -18.37 -2.00
C GLY A 106 15.64 -18.14 -2.55
N ALA A 107 15.95 -18.82 -3.63
CA ALA A 107 17.17 -18.60 -4.38
C ALA A 107 17.12 -17.30 -5.17
N GLN A 108 18.28 -16.78 -5.52
CA GLN A 108 18.43 -15.70 -6.49
C GLN A 108 19.70 -15.94 -7.33
N ILE A 109 19.56 -15.71 -8.64
CA ILE A 109 20.68 -15.63 -9.57
C ILE A 109 20.65 -14.24 -10.20
N ILE A 110 21.80 -13.58 -10.21
CA ILE A 110 22.00 -12.29 -10.85
C ILE A 110 23.14 -12.43 -11.86
N LYS A 111 22.86 -12.25 -13.13
CA LYS A 111 23.84 -12.34 -14.22
C LYS A 111 24.67 -13.62 -14.09
N GLY A 112 24.00 -14.76 -13.92
CA GLY A 112 24.60 -16.09 -13.76
C GLY A 112 25.17 -16.41 -12.38
N THR A 113 25.31 -15.45 -11.50
CA THR A 113 25.84 -15.67 -10.15
C THR A 113 24.76 -16.08 -9.18
N LEU A 114 24.88 -17.28 -8.59
CA LEU A 114 23.96 -17.75 -7.55
C LEU A 114 24.30 -17.06 -6.21
N LEU A 115 23.31 -16.34 -5.63
CA LEU A 115 23.47 -15.64 -4.37
C LEU A 115 23.18 -16.52 -3.16
N LYS A 116 22.20 -17.42 -3.33
CA LYS A 116 21.71 -18.30 -2.27
C LYS A 116 21.14 -19.56 -2.90
N ARG A 117 21.35 -20.72 -2.25
CA ARG A 117 20.74 -21.97 -2.68
C ARG A 117 19.21 -21.94 -2.55
N PRO A 118 18.46 -22.66 -3.39
CA PRO A 118 17.01 -22.71 -3.32
C PRO A 118 16.50 -23.32 -2.02
N TYR A 119 15.37 -22.78 -1.58
CA TYR A 119 14.45 -23.40 -0.64
C TYR A 119 13.41 -24.21 -1.45
N PRO A 120 12.75 -25.24 -0.89
CA PRO A 120 11.79 -26.05 -1.66
C PRO A 120 10.50 -25.30 -1.94
N ARG A 121 10.60 -24.27 -2.75
CA ARG A 121 9.54 -23.39 -3.26
C ARG A 121 9.78 -23.11 -4.73
N SER A 122 8.72 -22.68 -5.41
CA SER A 122 8.79 -22.29 -6.81
C SER A 122 9.68 -21.08 -7.03
N VAL A 123 10.29 -21.05 -8.20
CA VAL A 123 11.12 -19.94 -8.69
C VAL A 123 10.65 -19.53 -10.07
N PHE A 124 10.87 -18.26 -10.42
CA PHE A 124 10.97 -17.81 -11.79
C PHE A 124 12.43 -17.72 -12.17
N ALA A 125 12.82 -18.29 -13.29
CA ALA A 125 14.19 -18.22 -13.81
C ALA A 125 14.20 -17.92 -15.31
N MET A 126 15.30 -17.36 -15.76
CA MET A 126 15.58 -17.05 -17.16
C MET A 126 16.89 -17.69 -17.56
N SER A 127 16.89 -18.40 -18.69
CA SER A 127 18.12 -18.92 -19.27
C SER A 127 18.90 -17.84 -20.01
N VAL A 128 20.16 -18.13 -20.33
CA VAL A 128 21.01 -17.26 -21.21
C VAL A 128 20.40 -17.08 -22.60
N ASP A 129 19.57 -18.02 -23.05
CA ASP A 129 18.85 -17.98 -24.33
C ASP A 129 17.48 -17.29 -24.20
N LYS A 130 17.22 -16.58 -23.12
CA LYS A 130 15.96 -15.89 -22.81
C LYS A 130 14.74 -16.82 -22.70
N VAL A 131 14.91 -18.08 -22.33
CA VAL A 131 13.80 -19.00 -22.11
C VAL A 131 13.39 -18.97 -20.64
N PRO A 132 12.16 -18.55 -20.29
CA PRO A 132 11.68 -18.56 -18.92
C PRO A 132 11.40 -19.98 -18.41
N TYR A 133 11.64 -20.19 -17.12
CA TYR A 133 11.34 -21.41 -16.40
C TYR A 133 10.60 -21.07 -15.10
N ILE A 134 9.52 -21.78 -14.81
CA ILE A 134 8.79 -21.68 -13.53
C ILE A 134 8.62 -23.07 -12.94
N GLY A 135 9.11 -23.27 -11.73
CA GLY A 135 8.99 -24.55 -11.03
C GLY A 135 9.84 -24.61 -9.77
N ILE A 136 9.73 -25.74 -9.07
CA ILE A 136 10.57 -26.01 -7.90
C ILE A 136 11.90 -26.57 -8.40
N VAL A 137 13.00 -26.02 -7.87
CA VAL A 137 14.35 -26.48 -8.15
C VAL A 137 15.03 -26.97 -6.86
N SER A 138 15.91 -27.95 -6.99
CA SER A 138 16.78 -28.42 -5.90
C SER A 138 18.21 -27.98 -6.17
N TYR A 139 19.08 -28.10 -5.17
CA TYR A 139 20.47 -27.67 -5.27
C TYR A 139 21.43 -28.87 -5.24
N ASN A 140 22.37 -28.88 -6.17
CA ASN A 140 23.49 -29.81 -6.18
C ASN A 140 24.77 -29.06 -6.56
N GLY A 141 25.58 -28.73 -5.56
CA GLY A 141 26.87 -28.06 -5.71
C GLY A 141 28.06 -29.00 -5.53
N GLN A 142 29.02 -28.98 -6.46
CA GLN A 142 30.22 -29.78 -6.38
C GLN A 142 31.46 -29.01 -6.85
N VAL A 143 32.60 -29.33 -6.25
CA VAL A 143 33.91 -28.89 -6.71
C VAL A 143 34.83 -30.09 -6.82
N SER A 144 35.59 -30.15 -7.88
CA SER A 144 36.55 -31.21 -8.12
C SER A 144 37.83 -30.67 -8.75
N LYS A 145 38.91 -31.38 -8.58
CA LYS A 145 40.12 -31.21 -9.38
C LYS A 145 40.02 -32.23 -10.51
N HIS A 146 40.55 -31.94 -11.71
CA HIS A 146 40.54 -32.85 -12.84
C HIS A 146 40.95 -34.28 -12.41
N ASP A 147 40.10 -35.25 -12.74
CA ASP A 147 40.28 -36.68 -12.41
C ASP A 147 40.29 -37.05 -10.91
N SER A 148 39.84 -36.18 -10.01
CA SER A 148 39.70 -36.46 -8.59
C SER A 148 38.25 -36.65 -8.13
N LEU A 149 38.07 -37.18 -6.91
CA LEU A 149 36.78 -37.24 -6.26
C LEU A 149 36.21 -35.82 -6.07
N SER A 150 34.92 -35.65 -6.32
CA SER A 150 34.26 -34.40 -6.09
C SER A 150 33.94 -34.15 -4.62
N LEU A 151 34.12 -32.92 -4.17
CA LEU A 151 33.72 -32.44 -2.84
C LEU A 151 32.39 -31.64 -2.96
N THR A 152 31.42 -31.97 -2.10
CA THR A 152 30.14 -31.28 -2.12
C THR A 152 30.27 -29.82 -1.64
N ILE A 153 29.73 -28.85 -2.40
CA ILE A 153 29.48 -27.48 -1.95
C ILE A 153 28.10 -27.46 -1.32
N HIS A 154 28.01 -27.30 0.00
CA HIS A 154 26.79 -27.44 0.77
C HIS A 154 25.91 -26.20 0.70
N GLY A 155 26.51 -25.05 0.40
CA GLY A 155 25.77 -23.79 0.36
C GLY A 155 26.52 -22.65 -0.30
N ILE A 156 25.80 -21.54 -0.50
CA ILE A 156 26.31 -20.31 -1.10
C ILE A 156 26.02 -19.15 -0.15
N ASN A 157 27.04 -18.36 0.21
CA ASN A 157 26.91 -17.16 1.04
C ASN A 157 26.12 -17.36 2.36
N GLU A 158 26.29 -18.51 2.97
CA GLU A 158 25.61 -18.86 4.22
C GLU A 158 26.61 -19.29 5.30
N VAL A 159 26.12 -19.49 6.51
CA VAL A 159 26.95 -19.88 7.63
C VAL A 159 27.66 -21.23 7.36
N ARG A 160 28.99 -21.27 7.51
CA ARG A 160 29.76 -22.48 7.38
C ARG A 160 29.68 -23.29 8.68
N ASN A 161 28.93 -24.37 8.68
CA ASN A 161 28.89 -25.32 9.78
C ASN A 161 30.00 -26.35 9.70
N GLU A 162 30.17 -27.13 10.78
CA GLU A 162 31.14 -28.24 10.80
C GLU A 162 30.84 -29.26 9.69
N ASN A 163 31.91 -29.77 9.06
CA ASN A 163 31.88 -30.72 7.95
C ASN A 163 31.21 -30.21 6.65
N GLN A 164 31.03 -28.89 6.53
CA GLN A 164 30.51 -28.26 5.33
C GLN A 164 31.55 -27.51 4.53
N VAL A 165 31.27 -27.39 3.22
CA VAL A 165 31.93 -26.47 2.29
C VAL A 165 30.93 -25.43 1.84
N ILE A 166 31.27 -24.17 1.97
CA ILE A 166 30.48 -23.04 1.50
C ILE A 166 31.26 -22.24 0.46
N LEU A 167 30.62 -21.85 -0.61
CA LEU A 167 31.17 -20.94 -1.60
C LEU A 167 30.66 -19.52 -1.34
N TYR A 168 31.59 -18.62 -1.07
CA TYR A 168 31.31 -17.19 -0.87
C TYR A 168 31.61 -16.40 -2.13
N ASN A 169 30.75 -15.47 -2.50
CA ASN A 169 30.96 -14.54 -3.60
C ASN A 169 30.68 -13.09 -3.15
N ARG A 170 30.90 -12.13 -4.04
CA ARG A 170 30.81 -10.68 -3.77
C ARG A 170 29.54 -10.24 -3.01
N PHE A 171 28.43 -10.94 -3.14
CA PHE A 171 27.18 -10.61 -2.47
C PHE A 171 27.19 -10.89 -0.95
N SER A 172 28.12 -11.71 -0.48
CA SER A 172 28.34 -11.93 0.96
C SER A 172 29.03 -10.75 1.65
N GLY A 173 29.63 -9.86 0.88
CA GLY A 173 30.38 -8.70 1.38
C GLY A 173 31.86 -8.77 1.01
N SER A 174 32.71 -8.04 1.71
CA SER A 174 34.15 -7.96 1.43
C SER A 174 34.95 -9.14 1.95
N THR A 175 34.43 -9.87 2.95
CA THR A 175 35.08 -11.04 3.58
C THR A 175 34.07 -12.14 3.86
N THR A 176 34.58 -13.37 4.07
CA THR A 176 33.72 -14.53 4.36
C THR A 176 33.03 -14.48 5.72
N GLY A 177 33.54 -13.68 6.66
CA GLY A 177 33.00 -13.60 8.02
C GLY A 177 33.10 -14.90 8.81
N THR A 178 33.93 -15.85 8.37
CA THR A 178 34.04 -17.18 8.97
C THR A 178 34.96 -17.19 10.20
N ASN A 179 34.78 -18.23 11.00
CA ASN A 179 35.64 -18.48 12.16
C ASN A 179 36.95 -19.16 11.75
N GLN A 180 37.85 -19.29 12.73
CA GLN A 180 39.21 -19.84 12.59
C GLN A 180 39.31 -21.37 12.41
N TRP A 181 38.19 -22.10 12.35
CA TRP A 181 38.19 -23.56 12.37
C TRP A 181 38.22 -24.23 10.98
N GLY A 182 38.29 -23.42 9.93
CA GLY A 182 38.22 -23.90 8.55
C GLY A 182 39.51 -23.72 7.75
N VAL A 183 39.45 -23.97 6.48
CA VAL A 183 40.40 -23.59 5.45
C VAL A 183 39.68 -22.85 4.36
N GLU A 184 40.28 -21.83 3.81
CA GLU A 184 39.71 -21.01 2.77
C GLU A 184 40.62 -20.97 1.54
N LEU A 185 39.99 -21.08 0.37
CA LEU A 185 40.69 -20.99 -0.92
C LEU A 185 40.10 -19.78 -1.66
N GLU A 186 40.94 -18.81 -2.01
CA GLU A 186 40.58 -17.77 -2.97
C GLU A 186 40.61 -18.37 -4.37
N LEU A 187 39.54 -18.13 -5.09
CA LEU A 187 39.31 -18.65 -6.43
C LEU A 187 39.22 -17.50 -7.43
N GLN A 188 39.94 -17.61 -8.53
CA GLN A 188 39.77 -16.77 -9.71
C GLN A 188 39.11 -17.60 -10.80
N TYR A 189 37.97 -17.14 -11.29
CA TYR A 189 37.25 -17.76 -12.42
C TYR A 189 37.88 -17.36 -13.73
N LEU A 190 38.06 -18.32 -14.66
CA LEU A 190 38.81 -18.08 -15.90
C LEU A 190 37.93 -17.46 -17.00
N ASP A 191 36.70 -17.94 -17.17
CA ASP A 191 35.92 -17.59 -18.35
C ASP A 191 34.61 -16.83 -18.01
N HIS A 192 33.98 -17.13 -16.86
CA HIS A 192 32.65 -16.59 -16.51
C HIS A 192 32.53 -16.48 -14.99
N PRO A 193 31.62 -15.60 -14.50
CA PRO A 193 31.13 -15.73 -13.13
C PRO A 193 30.61 -17.16 -12.92
N VAL A 194 30.58 -17.64 -11.69
CA VAL A 194 30.04 -18.98 -11.40
C VAL A 194 28.62 -19.08 -11.91
N GLY A 195 28.46 -19.77 -13.06
CA GLY A 195 27.16 -19.98 -13.67
C GLY A 195 26.46 -21.19 -13.08
N VAL A 196 25.13 -21.17 -13.19
CA VAL A 196 24.29 -22.30 -12.77
C VAL A 196 24.00 -23.20 -13.97
N ASN A 197 24.05 -24.51 -13.73
CA ASN A 197 23.91 -25.56 -14.76
C ASN A 197 25.03 -25.56 -15.82
N GLN A 198 26.20 -25.05 -15.44
CA GLN A 198 27.41 -25.15 -16.28
C GLN A 198 28.64 -25.43 -15.41
N THR A 199 29.72 -25.97 -16.00
CA THR A 199 30.99 -26.13 -15.34
C THR A 199 31.76 -24.81 -15.38
N VAL A 200 32.22 -24.32 -14.26
CA VAL A 200 33.04 -23.12 -14.14
C VAL A 200 34.47 -23.57 -13.76
N VAL A 201 35.43 -23.07 -14.52
CA VAL A 201 36.86 -23.34 -14.27
C VAL A 201 37.43 -22.24 -13.37
N ALA A 202 38.03 -22.64 -12.27
CA ALA A 202 38.63 -21.70 -11.29
C ALA A 202 40.09 -22.10 -10.97
N ILE A 203 40.93 -21.09 -10.79
CA ILE A 203 42.30 -21.30 -10.29
C ILE A 203 42.33 -20.89 -8.82
N VAL A 204 42.97 -21.70 -7.98
CA VAL A 204 43.29 -21.37 -6.60
C VAL A 204 44.42 -20.36 -6.57
N THR A 205 44.14 -19.12 -6.22
CA THR A 205 45.10 -18.01 -6.17
C THR A 205 45.73 -17.84 -4.79
N ALA A 206 45.01 -18.17 -3.73
CA ALA A 206 45.50 -18.14 -2.37
C ALA A 206 44.85 -19.26 -1.54
N LYS A 207 45.54 -19.71 -0.51
CA LYS A 207 45.03 -20.68 0.47
C LYS A 207 45.36 -20.21 1.86
N ASP A 208 44.36 -20.07 2.68
CA ASP A 208 44.47 -19.79 4.08
C ASP A 208 44.21 -21.05 4.90
N SER A 209 45.29 -21.73 5.34
CA SER A 209 45.19 -22.96 6.10
C SER A 209 45.55 -22.72 7.57
N ILE A 210 44.64 -23.05 8.43
CA ILE A 210 44.67 -22.75 9.83
C ILE A 210 45.56 -23.71 10.62
N LEU A 211 46.81 -23.62 10.51
CA LEU A 211 47.69 -24.19 11.52
C LEU A 211 48.34 -23.09 12.35
N GLU A 212 48.12 -21.85 12.05
CA GLU A 212 48.64 -20.68 12.72
C GLU A 212 47.49 -19.72 13.10
N THR A 213 47.53 -19.21 14.29
CA THR A 213 46.48 -18.44 14.99
C THR A 213 45.88 -17.32 14.18
N GLY A 214 44.56 -17.33 14.05
CA GLY A 214 43.78 -16.17 13.58
C GLY A 214 43.24 -16.22 12.16
N HIS A 215 43.12 -17.38 11.57
CA HIS A 215 42.69 -17.57 10.18
C HIS A 215 41.18 -17.76 10.08
N GLY A 216 40.65 -17.56 8.90
CA GLY A 216 39.28 -17.37 8.56
C GLY A 216 39.02 -15.89 8.21
N ASN A 217 37.86 -15.59 7.69
CA ASN A 217 37.50 -14.23 7.26
C ASN A 217 38.33 -13.73 6.05
N MET A 218 38.63 -14.63 5.12
CA MET A 218 39.35 -14.30 3.88
C MET A 218 38.61 -13.23 3.08
N THR A 219 39.34 -12.34 2.45
CA THR A 219 38.80 -11.34 1.53
C THR A 219 38.17 -12.02 0.33
N ILE A 220 36.97 -11.60 -0.03
CA ILE A 220 36.23 -12.13 -1.19
C ILE A 220 36.58 -11.30 -2.42
N PRO A 221 37.04 -11.90 -3.53
CA PRO A 221 37.20 -11.20 -4.79
C PRO A 221 35.89 -10.57 -5.24
N GLN A 222 35.93 -9.28 -5.56
CA GLN A 222 34.72 -8.55 -5.98
C GLN A 222 34.37 -8.73 -7.47
N ASN A 223 35.35 -9.20 -8.24
CA ASN A 223 35.22 -9.51 -9.67
C ASN A 223 35.64 -10.96 -9.91
N LEU A 224 34.98 -11.63 -10.84
CA LEU A 224 35.32 -12.96 -11.39
C LEU A 224 36.02 -13.91 -10.40
N GLY A 225 35.49 -14.02 -9.19
CA GLY A 225 36.10 -14.84 -8.17
C GLY A 225 35.18 -15.15 -6.99
N GLY A 226 35.69 -15.90 -6.05
CA GLY A 226 34.99 -16.27 -4.84
C GLY A 226 35.93 -16.92 -3.83
N VAL A 227 35.40 -17.33 -2.69
CA VAL A 227 36.14 -18.07 -1.67
C VAL A 227 35.45 -19.38 -1.37
N LEU A 228 36.13 -20.49 -1.53
CA LEU A 228 35.68 -21.82 -1.10
C LEU A 228 36.17 -22.06 0.33
N SER A 229 35.24 -22.25 1.26
CA SER A 229 35.54 -22.35 2.69
C SER A 229 35.07 -23.68 3.26
N GLY A 230 35.96 -24.49 3.80
CA GLY A 230 35.67 -25.79 4.40
C GLY A 230 35.94 -25.86 5.90
N HIS A 231 35.14 -26.63 6.65
CA HIS A 231 35.28 -26.87 8.08
C HIS A 231 35.22 -28.36 8.39
N GLY A 232 35.86 -28.82 9.50
CA GLY A 232 35.87 -30.23 9.92
C GLY A 232 36.48 -31.15 8.88
N THR A 233 35.84 -32.23 8.53
CA THR A 233 36.30 -33.20 7.52
C THR A 233 36.48 -32.58 6.13
N SER A 234 35.68 -31.58 5.80
CA SER A 234 35.84 -30.82 4.55
C SER A 234 37.09 -29.95 4.54
N ARG A 235 37.45 -29.36 5.69
CA ARG A 235 38.73 -28.68 5.86
C ARG A 235 39.89 -29.65 5.60
N ASP A 236 39.86 -30.83 6.24
CA ASP A 236 40.94 -31.81 6.14
C ASP A 236 41.12 -32.27 4.69
N TYR A 237 40.01 -32.54 3.98
CA TYR A 237 40.04 -32.88 2.56
C TYR A 237 40.63 -31.75 1.69
N ILE A 238 40.21 -30.49 1.89
CA ILE A 238 40.73 -29.34 1.15
C ILE A 238 42.24 -29.15 1.43
N ASN A 239 42.64 -29.31 2.67
CA ASN A 239 44.07 -29.21 3.05
C ASN A 239 44.95 -30.26 2.36
N GLU A 240 44.46 -31.49 2.24
CA GLU A 240 45.20 -32.60 1.67
C GLU A 240 45.23 -32.56 0.14
N HIS A 241 44.18 -32.05 -0.53
CA HIS A 241 44.02 -32.24 -1.96
C HIS A 241 44.06 -30.96 -2.81
N TYR A 242 43.83 -29.77 -2.23
CA TYR A 242 43.77 -28.54 -3.00
C TYR A 242 44.91 -27.57 -2.61
N PHE A 243 45.64 -27.09 -3.62
CA PHE A 243 46.82 -26.25 -3.46
C PHE A 243 46.74 -25.00 -4.34
N VAL A 244 47.51 -23.96 -3.98
CA VAL A 244 47.65 -22.76 -4.81
C VAL A 244 48.19 -23.16 -6.19
N GLY A 245 47.56 -22.63 -7.23
CA GLY A 245 47.86 -22.97 -8.62
C GLY A 245 47.04 -24.13 -9.18
N ASP A 246 46.25 -24.85 -8.38
CA ASP A 246 45.37 -25.90 -8.84
C ASP A 246 44.20 -25.29 -9.65
N THR A 247 43.80 -26.05 -10.67
CA THR A 247 42.57 -25.79 -11.44
C THR A 247 41.46 -26.63 -10.88
N LEU A 248 40.38 -25.96 -10.44
CA LEU A 248 39.17 -26.57 -9.92
C LEU A 248 38.03 -26.43 -10.89
N LEU A 249 37.20 -27.47 -10.96
CA LEU A 249 35.93 -27.47 -11.72
C LEU A 249 34.80 -27.34 -10.74
N ILE A 250 34.00 -26.25 -10.86
CA ILE A 250 32.88 -25.93 -10.00
C ILE A 250 31.58 -26.13 -10.79
N ASN A 251 30.70 -26.98 -10.26
CA ASN A 251 29.41 -27.27 -10.83
C ASN A 251 28.32 -26.89 -9.79
N LEU A 252 27.51 -25.90 -10.11
CA LEU A 252 26.33 -25.55 -9.36
C LEU A 252 25.12 -25.87 -10.23
N ASN A 253 24.33 -26.87 -9.82
CA ASN A 253 23.20 -27.33 -10.62
C ASN A 253 21.89 -27.13 -9.84
N LEU A 254 20.85 -26.74 -10.57
CA LEU A 254 19.49 -26.57 -10.05
C LEU A 254 18.50 -27.48 -10.77
N PRO A 255 18.57 -28.79 -10.57
CA PRO A 255 17.61 -29.71 -11.20
C PRO A 255 16.16 -29.44 -10.70
N PRO A 256 15.12 -29.64 -11.53
CA PRO A 256 15.17 -30.23 -12.87
C PRO A 256 15.52 -29.26 -14.02
N ALA A 257 15.80 -27.98 -13.73
CA ALA A 257 16.27 -27.06 -14.76
C ALA A 257 17.62 -27.53 -15.31
N THR A 258 17.74 -27.60 -16.64
CA THR A 258 18.96 -28.06 -17.32
C THR A 258 19.65 -26.96 -18.13
N SER A 259 18.94 -25.91 -18.51
CA SER A 259 19.50 -24.76 -19.22
C SER A 259 20.43 -23.95 -18.33
N VAL A 260 21.44 -23.32 -18.90
CA VAL A 260 22.26 -22.35 -18.19
C VAL A 260 21.40 -21.15 -17.81
N LEU A 261 21.30 -20.85 -16.51
CA LEU A 261 20.43 -19.79 -16.00
C LEU A 261 21.24 -18.50 -15.83
N SER A 262 20.70 -17.41 -16.40
CA SER A 262 21.24 -16.05 -16.22
C SER A 262 20.62 -15.35 -15.02
N GLU A 263 19.30 -15.53 -14.82
CA GLU A 263 18.53 -14.86 -13.77
C GLU A 263 17.63 -15.86 -13.07
N LEU A 264 17.38 -15.63 -11.78
CA LEU A 264 16.40 -16.40 -11.01
C LEU A 264 15.96 -15.59 -9.79
N ILE A 265 14.67 -15.64 -9.51
CA ILE A 265 14.07 -15.07 -8.31
C ILE A 265 13.11 -16.08 -7.68
N GLY A 266 13.14 -16.18 -6.35
CA GLY A 266 12.21 -17.01 -5.61
C GLY A 266 10.79 -16.46 -5.63
N GLY A 267 9.83 -17.34 -5.38
CA GLY A 267 8.42 -17.01 -5.20
C GLY A 267 7.70 -18.17 -4.52
N THR A 268 6.41 -18.01 -4.28
CA THR A 268 5.54 -19.09 -3.74
C THR A 268 4.10 -18.63 -3.70
N PRO A 269 3.14 -19.51 -3.96
CA PRO A 269 3.25 -20.78 -4.66
C PRO A 269 3.20 -20.58 -6.18
N ARG A 270 3.49 -21.65 -6.95
CA ARG A 270 3.06 -21.69 -8.35
C ARG A 270 1.53 -21.65 -8.39
N ILE A 271 0.97 -20.85 -9.30
CA ILE A 271 -0.48 -20.63 -9.40
C ILE A 271 -1.06 -21.06 -10.76
N ILE A 272 -0.22 -21.16 -11.79
CA ILE A 272 -0.59 -21.68 -13.10
C ILE A 272 0.45 -22.72 -13.55
N ARG A 273 -0.03 -23.85 -14.08
CA ARG A 273 0.78 -24.90 -14.66
C ARG A 273 0.18 -25.36 -15.98
N ASN A 274 0.95 -25.30 -17.07
CA ASN A 274 0.58 -25.79 -18.38
C ASN A 274 -0.76 -25.24 -18.88
N GLY A 275 -1.00 -23.93 -18.71
CA GLY A 275 -2.21 -23.24 -19.14
C GLY A 275 -3.45 -23.59 -18.31
N ALA A 276 -3.27 -24.12 -17.11
CA ALA A 276 -4.36 -24.42 -16.20
C ALA A 276 -4.10 -23.84 -14.81
N ARG A 277 -5.15 -23.41 -14.13
CA ARG A 277 -5.08 -23.00 -12.73
C ARG A 277 -4.57 -24.14 -11.86
N SER A 278 -3.46 -23.91 -11.17
CA SER A 278 -2.78 -24.87 -10.29
C SER A 278 -2.19 -24.14 -9.10
N VAL A 279 -3.04 -23.70 -8.18
CA VAL A 279 -2.58 -23.00 -6.97
C VAL A 279 -2.01 -24.03 -6.00
N GLU A 280 -0.68 -24.16 -5.98
CA GLU A 280 0.03 -25.25 -5.30
C GLU A 280 0.40 -24.90 -3.85
N TRP A 281 -0.46 -24.19 -3.15
CA TRP A 281 -0.21 -23.66 -1.81
C TRP A 281 0.06 -24.76 -0.76
N GLU A 282 -0.64 -25.88 -0.81
CA GLU A 282 -0.41 -27.03 0.09
C GLU A 282 0.94 -27.69 -0.18
N ALA A 283 1.26 -27.91 -1.46
CA ALA A 283 2.51 -28.56 -1.88
C ALA A 283 3.74 -27.72 -1.51
N GLU A 284 3.61 -26.38 -1.49
CA GLU A 284 4.67 -25.48 -1.09
C GLU A 284 4.58 -25.02 0.37
N SER A 285 3.71 -25.67 1.18
CA SER A 285 3.56 -25.39 2.62
C SER A 285 3.19 -23.93 2.93
N VAL A 286 2.31 -23.35 2.12
CA VAL A 286 1.74 -22.03 2.32
C VAL A 286 0.40 -22.18 3.06
N SER A 287 0.01 -21.20 3.89
CA SER A 287 -1.26 -21.27 4.62
C SER A 287 -2.48 -21.12 3.70
N SER A 288 -3.60 -21.72 4.08
CA SER A 288 -4.87 -21.54 3.35
C SER A 288 -5.31 -20.08 3.29
N SER A 289 -5.18 -19.33 4.39
CA SER A 289 -5.51 -17.92 4.41
C SER A 289 -4.70 -17.11 3.38
N PHE A 290 -3.42 -17.41 3.20
CA PHE A 290 -2.60 -16.78 2.18
C PHE A 290 -3.15 -17.06 0.77
N ALA A 291 -3.69 -18.23 0.50
CA ALA A 291 -4.21 -18.60 -0.82
C ALA A 291 -5.61 -18.04 -1.08
N TYR A 292 -6.49 -18.05 -0.07
CA TYR A 292 -7.91 -17.72 -0.22
C TYR A 292 -8.25 -16.27 0.10
N ASP A 293 -7.49 -15.60 0.98
CA ASP A 293 -7.80 -14.22 1.36
C ASP A 293 -7.34 -13.25 0.25
N ARG A 294 -8.12 -12.20 0.07
CA ARG A 294 -7.81 -11.12 -0.88
C ARG A 294 -6.76 -10.19 -0.31
N HIS A 295 -5.69 -10.01 -1.06
CA HIS A 295 -4.57 -9.14 -0.73
C HIS A 295 -4.05 -8.45 -1.99
N PRO A 296 -3.26 -7.36 -1.87
CA PRO A 296 -2.40 -6.92 -2.96
C PRO A 296 -1.50 -8.08 -3.38
N ARG A 297 -1.31 -8.26 -4.69
CA ARG A 297 -0.56 -9.39 -5.26
C ARG A 297 0.47 -8.94 -6.26
N THR A 298 1.57 -9.67 -6.31
CA THR A 298 2.59 -9.58 -7.34
C THR A 298 2.79 -10.97 -7.94
N ALA A 299 2.83 -11.06 -9.25
CA ALA A 299 3.03 -12.33 -9.94
C ALA A 299 3.83 -12.15 -11.23
N VAL A 300 4.45 -13.23 -11.68
CA VAL A 300 5.09 -13.33 -12.98
C VAL A 300 4.61 -14.58 -13.69
N GLY A 301 4.43 -14.48 -15.01
CA GLY A 301 4.05 -15.63 -15.83
C GLY A 301 4.61 -15.56 -17.23
N SER A 302 4.60 -16.69 -17.94
CA SER A 302 4.99 -16.78 -19.34
C SER A 302 3.90 -17.45 -20.17
N ASN A 303 3.84 -17.10 -21.46
CA ASN A 303 2.98 -17.77 -22.43
C ASN A 303 3.51 -19.17 -22.80
N ALA A 304 2.77 -19.91 -23.63
CA ALA A 304 3.05 -21.30 -23.94
C ALA A 304 4.33 -21.52 -24.77
N ASP A 305 4.66 -20.62 -25.67
CA ASP A 305 5.85 -20.68 -26.53
C ASP A 305 7.06 -19.97 -25.92
N SER A 306 6.93 -19.46 -24.71
CA SER A 306 8.01 -18.81 -23.95
C SER A 306 8.57 -17.54 -24.60
N THR A 307 7.78 -16.87 -25.43
CA THR A 307 8.15 -15.64 -26.11
C THR A 307 7.73 -14.39 -25.34
N ILE A 308 6.68 -14.48 -24.51
CA ILE A 308 6.15 -13.37 -23.74
C ILE A 308 6.22 -13.68 -22.24
N VAL A 309 6.70 -12.71 -21.47
CA VAL A 309 6.62 -12.72 -20.02
C VAL A 309 5.72 -11.58 -19.57
N TYR A 310 4.88 -11.87 -18.59
CA TYR A 310 3.99 -10.91 -17.98
C TYR A 310 4.37 -10.66 -16.53
N PHE A 311 4.43 -9.40 -16.14
CA PHE A 311 4.46 -8.99 -14.73
C PHE A 311 3.07 -8.49 -14.35
N PHE A 312 2.56 -8.95 -13.22
CA PHE A 312 1.27 -8.52 -12.70
C PHE A 312 1.43 -7.93 -11.30
N THR A 313 0.76 -6.82 -11.06
CA THR A 313 0.47 -6.35 -9.72
C THR A 313 -1.01 -6.04 -9.59
N VAL A 314 -1.61 -6.48 -8.49
CA VAL A 314 -3.00 -6.19 -8.13
C VAL A 314 -2.97 -5.34 -6.88
N ASP A 315 -3.50 -4.14 -6.96
CA ASP A 315 -3.68 -3.28 -5.80
C ASP A 315 -4.71 -3.88 -4.83
N GLY A 316 -4.66 -3.54 -3.56
CA GLY A 316 -5.60 -4.10 -2.60
C GLY A 316 -5.53 -3.46 -1.22
N ARG A 317 -6.40 -3.92 -0.30
CA ARG A 317 -6.58 -3.35 1.05
C ARG A 317 -7.01 -1.89 1.05
N GLN A 318 -7.59 -1.41 -0.04
CA GLN A 318 -8.03 -0.04 -0.23
C GLN A 318 -9.52 -0.07 -0.58
N GLY A 319 -10.37 0.12 0.44
CA GLY A 319 -11.82 0.08 0.29
C GLY A 319 -12.29 1.14 -0.71
N GLY A 320 -13.17 0.76 -1.62
CA GLY A 320 -13.67 1.64 -2.67
C GLY A 320 -12.74 1.80 -3.89
N TYR A 321 -11.46 1.47 -3.76
CA TYR A 321 -10.50 1.52 -4.87
C TYR A 321 -10.13 0.11 -5.36
N SER A 322 -9.46 -0.68 -4.53
CA SER A 322 -9.08 -2.06 -4.88
C SER A 322 -9.02 -2.94 -3.64
N VAL A 323 -9.74 -4.05 -3.66
CA VAL A 323 -9.80 -4.97 -2.51
C VAL A 323 -8.66 -6.00 -2.52
N GLY A 324 -7.99 -6.16 -3.65
CA GLY A 324 -7.01 -7.23 -3.88
C GLY A 324 -7.63 -8.53 -4.34
N MET A 325 -6.79 -9.52 -4.64
CA MET A 325 -7.21 -10.84 -5.12
C MET A 325 -6.73 -11.97 -4.23
N SER A 326 -7.50 -13.06 -4.18
CA SER A 326 -7.01 -14.37 -3.79
C SER A 326 -6.08 -14.93 -4.86
N LEU A 327 -5.28 -15.96 -4.56
CA LEU A 327 -4.42 -16.58 -5.56
C LEU A 327 -5.22 -17.30 -6.67
N PHE A 328 -6.45 -17.68 -6.37
CA PHE A 328 -7.34 -18.29 -7.34
C PHE A 328 -7.87 -17.28 -8.35
N GLU A 329 -8.33 -16.12 -7.88
CA GLU A 329 -8.79 -15.03 -8.72
C GLU A 329 -7.65 -14.49 -9.59
N LEU A 330 -6.46 -14.32 -9.02
CA LEU A 330 -5.27 -13.90 -9.75
C LEU A 330 -4.90 -14.91 -10.84
N ALA A 331 -4.91 -16.21 -10.54
CA ALA A 331 -4.59 -17.25 -11.52
C ALA A 331 -5.62 -17.27 -12.66
N ASP A 332 -6.91 -17.12 -12.36
CA ASP A 332 -7.95 -17.06 -13.38
C ASP A 332 -7.76 -15.84 -14.28
N TYR A 333 -7.48 -14.67 -13.71
CA TYR A 333 -7.21 -13.45 -14.47
C TYR A 333 -5.95 -13.58 -15.35
N MET A 334 -4.87 -14.14 -14.81
CA MET A 334 -3.64 -14.37 -15.60
C MET A 334 -3.86 -15.34 -16.76
N LEU A 335 -4.75 -16.32 -16.61
CA LEU A 335 -5.12 -17.24 -17.69
C LEU A 335 -5.84 -16.50 -18.84
N GLU A 336 -6.63 -15.48 -18.57
CA GLU A 336 -7.27 -14.64 -19.59
C GLU A 336 -6.21 -13.91 -20.45
N TRP A 337 -5.04 -13.61 -19.88
CA TRP A 337 -3.88 -13.05 -20.58
C TRP A 337 -3.04 -14.09 -21.34
N GLY A 338 -3.44 -15.35 -21.33
CA GLY A 338 -2.71 -16.42 -22.02
C GLY A 338 -1.48 -16.93 -21.28
N VAL A 339 -1.39 -16.68 -19.97
CA VAL A 339 -0.30 -17.22 -19.15
C VAL A 339 -0.38 -18.74 -19.11
N TYR A 340 0.73 -19.39 -19.45
CA TYR A 340 0.86 -20.84 -19.49
C TYR A 340 1.57 -21.41 -18.24
N GLN A 341 2.56 -20.68 -17.73
CA GLN A 341 3.22 -20.95 -16.44
C GLN A 341 3.17 -19.67 -15.60
N GLY A 342 2.79 -19.78 -14.33
CA GLY A 342 2.64 -18.60 -13.47
C GLY A 342 2.99 -18.87 -12.01
N ILE A 343 3.65 -17.90 -11.38
CA ILE A 343 4.07 -17.95 -9.98
C ILE A 343 3.70 -16.65 -9.27
N ASN A 344 3.26 -16.77 -8.02
CA ASN A 344 3.09 -15.63 -7.11
C ASN A 344 4.41 -15.25 -6.46
N LEU A 345 4.67 -13.96 -6.39
CA LEU A 345 5.80 -13.34 -5.67
C LEU A 345 5.33 -12.75 -4.34
N ASP A 346 6.21 -11.99 -3.63
CA ASP A 346 5.79 -11.33 -2.41
C ASP A 346 4.70 -10.30 -2.68
N GLY A 347 3.70 -10.28 -1.83
CA GLY A 347 2.50 -9.48 -1.98
C GLY A 347 2.25 -8.53 -0.81
N GLY A 348 0.98 -8.14 -0.65
CA GLY A 348 0.57 -7.24 0.43
C GLY A 348 1.24 -5.87 0.30
N GLY A 349 1.79 -5.34 1.40
CA GLY A 349 2.47 -4.05 1.39
C GLY A 349 3.75 -4.00 0.55
N SER A 350 4.29 -5.16 0.12
CA SER A 350 5.46 -5.24 -0.77
C SER A 350 5.10 -5.04 -2.24
N THR A 351 3.82 -5.20 -2.62
CA THR A 351 3.35 -5.07 -4.00
C THR A 351 3.66 -3.68 -4.55
N ALA A 352 4.44 -3.65 -5.61
CA ALA A 352 4.76 -2.43 -6.35
C ALA A 352 5.14 -2.76 -7.80
N MET A 353 4.64 -1.96 -8.74
CA MET A 353 5.10 -1.94 -10.12
C MET A 353 5.64 -0.56 -10.46
N VAL A 354 6.80 -0.54 -11.07
CA VAL A 354 7.46 0.66 -11.59
C VAL A 354 7.49 0.57 -13.10
N VAL A 355 7.12 1.65 -13.77
CA VAL A 355 7.21 1.78 -15.23
C VAL A 355 7.90 3.10 -15.56
N ARG A 356 8.99 3.05 -16.28
CA ARG A 356 9.78 4.22 -16.66
C ARG A 356 10.14 5.14 -15.46
N GLY A 357 10.47 4.52 -14.33
CA GLY A 357 10.88 5.22 -13.10
C GLY A 357 9.71 5.63 -12.18
N GLU A 358 8.47 5.55 -12.65
CA GLU A 358 7.28 5.91 -11.87
C GLU A 358 6.60 4.69 -11.26
N VAL A 359 6.14 4.79 -10.02
CA VAL A 359 5.34 3.74 -9.37
C VAL A 359 3.91 3.85 -9.89
N VAL A 360 3.49 2.88 -10.70
CA VAL A 360 2.17 2.88 -11.35
C VAL A 360 1.10 2.13 -10.56
N SER A 361 1.49 1.25 -9.64
CA SER A 361 0.59 0.59 -8.68
C SER A 361 0.30 1.49 -7.47
N SER A 362 -0.73 1.17 -6.69
CA SER A 362 -1.07 1.87 -5.45
C SER A 362 -0.65 1.03 -4.23
N PRO A 363 0.54 1.28 -3.63
CA PRO A 363 1.00 0.53 -2.47
C PRO A 363 0.06 0.67 -1.27
N SER A 364 -0.25 -0.45 -0.62
CA SER A 364 -1.25 -0.50 0.46
C SER A 364 -0.75 -0.04 1.84
N ASP A 365 0.55 0.15 2.02
CA ASP A 365 1.11 0.62 3.29
C ASP A 365 0.92 2.14 3.42
N ALA A 366 0.58 2.61 4.62
CA ALA A 366 0.39 4.04 4.89
C ALA A 366 1.61 4.92 4.57
N GLY A 367 2.80 4.34 4.54
CA GLY A 367 4.05 5.00 4.14
C GLY A 367 4.35 4.95 2.63
N GLY A 368 3.42 4.47 1.82
CA GLY A 368 3.61 4.24 0.39
C GLY A 368 4.44 2.98 0.11
N GLU A 369 5.28 3.02 -0.92
CA GLU A 369 6.08 1.88 -1.35
C GLU A 369 7.01 1.34 -0.25
N ARG A 370 6.89 0.04 0.03
CA ARG A 370 7.71 -0.66 1.02
C ARG A 370 9.10 -0.97 0.48
N SER A 371 10.12 -0.89 1.33
CA SER A 371 11.44 -1.40 1.03
C SER A 371 11.44 -2.94 1.12
N VAL A 372 11.90 -3.59 0.06
CA VAL A 372 11.89 -5.04 -0.14
C VAL A 372 13.30 -5.60 -0.33
N ALA A 373 13.44 -6.92 -0.42
CA ALA A 373 14.77 -7.55 -0.52
C ALA A 373 15.34 -7.56 -1.93
N ASN A 374 14.50 -7.69 -2.94
CA ASN A 374 14.88 -7.79 -4.34
C ASN A 374 13.73 -7.44 -5.28
N ALA A 375 14.06 -7.30 -6.57
CA ALA A 375 13.10 -7.01 -7.63
C ALA A 375 13.42 -7.79 -8.90
N LEU A 376 12.41 -7.91 -9.77
CA LEU A 376 12.52 -8.40 -11.13
C LEU A 376 12.26 -7.24 -12.09
N MET A 377 13.13 -7.07 -13.09
CA MET A 377 13.14 -5.91 -13.98
C MET A 377 13.04 -6.33 -15.44
N ALA A 378 12.31 -5.55 -16.23
CA ALA A 378 12.31 -5.57 -17.69
C ALA A 378 13.28 -4.49 -18.20
N ILE A 379 14.30 -4.91 -18.92
CA ILE A 379 15.39 -4.06 -19.39
C ILE A 379 15.31 -3.91 -20.91
N SER A 380 15.45 -2.68 -21.39
CA SER A 380 15.68 -2.39 -22.79
C SER A 380 17.13 -1.95 -23.03
N LYS A 381 17.75 -2.50 -24.06
CA LYS A 381 19.08 -2.12 -24.57
C LYS A 381 19.00 -1.24 -25.82
N ALA A 382 17.79 -0.80 -26.16
CA ALA A 382 17.58 0.06 -27.31
C ALA A 382 18.28 1.40 -27.13
N PRO A 383 19.00 1.88 -28.13
CA PRO A 383 19.63 3.20 -28.08
C PRO A 383 18.56 4.30 -28.09
N ILE A 384 18.86 5.44 -27.49
CA ILE A 384 18.00 6.63 -27.59
C ILE A 384 18.13 7.19 -29.00
N GLY A 385 17.00 7.31 -29.69
CA GLY A 385 16.88 7.82 -31.05
C GLY A 385 16.31 9.24 -31.11
N PRO A 386 16.11 9.77 -32.31
CA PRO A 386 15.39 11.01 -32.52
C PRO A 386 13.90 10.84 -32.14
N LEU A 387 13.22 11.96 -31.85
CA LEU A 387 11.78 11.99 -31.65
C LEU A 387 11.04 11.31 -32.79
N ALA A 388 10.21 10.33 -32.47
CA ALA A 388 9.41 9.56 -33.41
C ALA A 388 7.90 9.67 -33.16
N TYR A 389 7.52 9.82 -31.89
CA TYR A 389 6.13 9.94 -31.47
C TYR A 389 5.99 11.08 -30.45
N ILE A 390 4.83 11.72 -30.48
CA ILE A 390 4.35 12.57 -29.41
C ILE A 390 3.05 11.98 -28.90
N ASN A 391 2.83 12.07 -27.58
CA ASN A 391 1.65 11.51 -26.95
C ASN A 391 1.02 12.56 -26.02
N LEU A 392 -0.27 12.79 -26.19
CA LEU A 392 -1.09 13.55 -25.28
C LEU A 392 -1.38 12.72 -24.03
N PRO A 393 -1.69 13.34 -22.87
CA PRO A 393 -1.84 12.62 -21.63
C PRO A 393 -3.09 11.71 -21.59
N TRP A 394 -4.07 11.97 -22.43
CA TRP A 394 -5.34 11.24 -22.48
C TRP A 394 -5.73 10.96 -23.93
N GLU A 395 -6.27 9.77 -24.18
CA GLU A 395 -6.95 9.46 -25.45
C GLU A 395 -8.30 10.16 -25.51
N GLU A 396 -8.98 10.23 -24.34
CA GLU A 396 -10.28 10.85 -24.15
C GLU A 396 -10.29 11.58 -22.79
N THR A 397 -10.90 12.76 -22.73
CA THR A 397 -11.02 13.52 -21.49
C THR A 397 -12.30 14.34 -21.44
N TYR A 398 -12.69 14.76 -20.23
CA TYR A 398 -13.91 15.53 -19.97
C TYR A 398 -13.55 16.86 -19.31
N THR A 399 -14.26 17.90 -19.66
CA THR A 399 -14.14 19.21 -19.02
C THR A 399 -15.48 19.93 -19.01
N LEU A 400 -15.61 20.89 -18.08
CA LEU A 400 -16.81 21.73 -18.02
C LEU A 400 -16.79 22.84 -19.07
N ILE A 401 -17.99 23.30 -19.45
CA ILE A 401 -18.15 24.55 -20.18
C ILE A 401 -17.44 25.70 -19.45
N GLU A 402 -16.88 26.64 -20.23
CA GLU A 402 -16.21 27.86 -19.74
C GLU A 402 -15.01 27.61 -18.81
N THR A 403 -14.45 26.39 -18.74
CA THR A 403 -13.25 26.05 -17.95
C THR A 403 -12.00 26.02 -18.81
N GLN A 404 -10.85 25.94 -18.14
CA GLN A 404 -9.55 25.81 -18.79
C GLN A 404 -8.87 24.50 -18.39
N LEU A 405 -8.21 23.84 -19.35
CA LEU A 405 -7.47 22.61 -19.14
C LEU A 405 -6.11 22.72 -19.83
N GLN A 406 -5.03 22.43 -19.10
CA GLN A 406 -3.67 22.48 -19.65
C GLN A 406 -3.33 21.11 -20.24
N PHE A 407 -3.04 21.12 -21.56
CA PHE A 407 -2.47 19.99 -22.28
C PHE A 407 -0.95 20.10 -22.32
N TYR A 408 -0.28 18.96 -22.32
CA TYR A 408 1.16 18.83 -22.53
C TYR A 408 1.42 17.62 -23.40
N VAL A 409 2.65 17.51 -23.93
CA VAL A 409 3.05 16.43 -24.83
C VAL A 409 4.23 15.70 -24.24
N ASN A 410 4.16 14.37 -24.25
CA ASN A 410 5.29 13.50 -23.98
C ASN A 410 5.85 13.01 -25.32
N GLY A 411 7.15 13.20 -25.55
CA GLY A 411 7.84 12.71 -26.73
C GLY A 411 8.53 11.38 -26.48
N THR A 412 8.53 10.51 -27.50
CA THR A 412 9.31 9.27 -27.48
C THR A 412 9.97 9.01 -28.83
N ASP A 413 11.07 8.24 -28.82
CA ASP A 413 11.69 7.71 -30.02
C ASP A 413 10.97 6.45 -30.55
N LEU A 414 11.53 5.84 -31.59
CA LEU A 414 10.99 4.59 -32.14
C LEU A 414 11.00 3.40 -31.18
N TYR A 415 11.77 3.48 -30.14
CA TYR A 415 11.88 2.47 -29.09
C TYR A 415 11.14 2.86 -27.82
N TYR A 416 10.29 3.89 -27.89
CA TYR A 416 9.56 4.45 -26.77
C TYR A 416 10.44 4.97 -25.61
N ASN A 417 11.72 5.28 -25.87
CA ASN A 417 12.54 6.01 -24.92
C ASN A 417 12.05 7.46 -24.84
N PRO A 418 11.94 8.05 -23.65
CA PRO A 418 11.54 9.46 -23.50
C PRO A 418 12.51 10.40 -24.26
N VAL A 419 11.96 11.29 -25.05
CA VAL A 419 12.68 12.33 -25.79
C VAL A 419 12.06 13.67 -25.45
N PRO A 420 12.84 14.64 -24.96
CA PRO A 420 12.31 15.98 -24.66
C PRO A 420 11.71 16.63 -25.92
N VAL A 421 10.53 17.20 -25.75
CA VAL A 421 9.85 18.00 -26.78
C VAL A 421 9.87 19.46 -26.34
N SER A 422 10.31 20.35 -27.22
CA SER A 422 10.28 21.79 -26.92
C SER A 422 8.88 22.34 -27.23
N ASP A 423 8.31 23.06 -26.29
CA ASP A 423 7.01 23.72 -26.44
C ASP A 423 6.97 24.67 -27.65
N ASP A 424 8.08 25.35 -27.95
CA ASP A 424 8.20 26.24 -29.09
C ASP A 424 8.13 25.54 -30.46
N ALA A 425 8.36 24.22 -30.47
CA ALA A 425 8.28 23.39 -31.67
C ALA A 425 6.90 22.73 -31.87
N LEU A 426 6.00 22.89 -30.88
CA LEU A 426 4.65 22.37 -30.94
C LEU A 426 3.69 23.36 -31.58
N THR A 427 2.80 22.83 -32.40
CA THR A 427 1.63 23.55 -32.91
C THR A 427 0.36 22.91 -32.33
N TRP A 428 -0.42 23.72 -31.66
CA TRP A 428 -1.69 23.30 -31.07
C TRP A 428 -2.86 23.81 -31.89
N SER A 429 -3.88 22.95 -32.04
CA SER A 429 -5.19 23.35 -32.60
C SER A 429 -6.29 22.52 -31.97
N CYS A 430 -7.52 22.95 -32.14
CA CYS A 430 -8.70 22.22 -31.71
C CYS A 430 -9.85 22.41 -32.70
N ASP A 431 -10.85 21.56 -32.64
CA ASP A 431 -12.09 21.72 -33.41
C ASP A 431 -12.80 23.01 -32.98
N PRO A 432 -13.31 23.83 -33.91
CA PRO A 432 -13.84 25.16 -33.60
C PRO A 432 -15.10 25.16 -32.71
N ASN A 433 -15.82 24.05 -32.65
CA ASN A 433 -17.05 23.91 -31.85
C ASN A 433 -16.79 23.68 -30.36
N ILE A 434 -15.58 23.30 -29.96
CA ILE A 434 -15.26 22.97 -28.58
C ILE A 434 -14.61 24.14 -27.82
N GLY A 435 -14.10 25.14 -28.49
CA GLY A 435 -13.44 26.29 -27.84
C GLY A 435 -12.18 26.75 -28.57
N SER A 436 -11.15 27.07 -27.80
CA SER A 436 -9.86 27.51 -28.33
C SER A 436 -8.71 26.97 -27.52
N ILE A 437 -7.54 26.79 -28.16
CA ILE A 437 -6.31 26.37 -27.49
C ILE A 437 -5.19 27.37 -27.80
N SER A 438 -4.39 27.69 -26.78
CA SER A 438 -3.24 28.59 -26.91
C SER A 438 -2.03 27.86 -27.52
N SER A 439 -1.03 28.62 -27.94
CA SER A 439 0.25 28.07 -28.40
C SER A 439 1.03 27.31 -27.30
N THR A 440 0.64 27.44 -26.04
CA THR A 440 1.23 26.71 -24.91
C THR A 440 0.40 25.51 -24.47
N GLY A 441 -0.62 25.12 -25.24
CA GLY A 441 -1.48 23.98 -24.91
C GLY A 441 -2.56 24.28 -23.86
N LEU A 442 -2.79 25.54 -23.48
CA LEU A 442 -3.90 25.88 -22.60
C LEU A 442 -5.20 25.94 -23.40
N PHE A 443 -6.04 24.94 -23.23
CA PHE A 443 -7.37 24.85 -23.81
C PHE A 443 -8.38 25.67 -22.98
N SER A 444 -9.26 26.39 -23.66
CA SER A 444 -10.38 27.12 -23.07
C SER A 444 -11.67 26.58 -23.68
N ALA A 445 -12.49 25.91 -22.90
CA ALA A 445 -13.74 25.31 -23.33
C ALA A 445 -14.78 26.37 -23.74
N GLY A 446 -15.60 26.03 -24.71
CA GLY A 446 -16.73 26.85 -25.10
C GLY A 446 -17.82 26.92 -24.05
N SER A 447 -18.85 27.74 -24.28
CA SER A 447 -20.01 27.94 -23.38
C SER A 447 -21.16 26.98 -23.64
N THR A 448 -20.98 25.98 -24.47
CA THR A 448 -22.00 24.96 -24.80
C THR A 448 -21.39 23.57 -24.78
N GLU A 449 -22.19 22.59 -24.41
CA GLU A 449 -21.81 21.19 -24.53
C GLU A 449 -21.42 20.84 -25.96
N ALA A 450 -20.31 20.16 -26.12
CA ALA A 450 -19.74 19.80 -27.42
C ALA A 450 -18.76 18.63 -27.29
N GLU A 451 -18.50 17.98 -28.41
CA GLU A 451 -17.48 16.95 -28.56
C GLU A 451 -16.57 17.32 -29.73
N GLY A 452 -15.28 17.09 -29.60
CA GLY A 452 -14.31 17.39 -30.63
C GLY A 452 -12.89 17.02 -30.18
N HIS A 453 -11.91 17.38 -31.03
CA HIS A 453 -10.52 16.95 -30.79
C HIS A 453 -9.61 18.13 -30.51
N ILE A 454 -8.63 17.87 -29.64
CA ILE A 454 -7.41 18.65 -29.48
C ILE A 454 -6.31 17.97 -30.31
N TYR A 455 -5.56 18.78 -31.02
CA TYR A 455 -4.46 18.33 -31.88
C TYR A 455 -3.16 18.94 -31.40
N ALA A 456 -2.13 18.10 -31.23
CA ALA A 456 -0.75 18.52 -31.05
C ALA A 456 0.08 18.06 -32.27
N THR A 457 0.93 18.94 -32.80
CA THR A 457 1.76 18.64 -33.94
C THR A 457 3.18 19.12 -33.71
N HIS A 458 4.17 18.26 -34.05
CA HIS A 458 5.60 18.58 -34.06
C HIS A 458 6.19 18.14 -35.41
N GLY A 459 6.38 19.09 -36.35
CA GLY A 459 6.77 18.77 -37.71
C GLY A 459 5.73 17.90 -38.43
N ASP A 460 6.12 16.68 -38.79
CA ASP A 460 5.23 15.69 -39.45
C ASP A 460 4.56 14.73 -38.41
N ILE A 461 4.91 14.84 -37.13
CA ILE A 461 4.40 13.98 -36.07
C ILE A 461 3.21 14.69 -35.41
N HIS A 462 2.13 13.95 -35.14
CA HIS A 462 0.93 14.51 -34.50
C HIS A 462 0.28 13.48 -33.62
N ASP A 463 -0.49 14.00 -32.64
CA ASP A 463 -1.37 13.22 -31.80
C ASP A 463 -2.66 13.99 -31.52
N THR A 464 -3.70 13.27 -31.11
CA THR A 464 -5.04 13.82 -30.88
C THR A 464 -5.67 13.27 -29.63
N THR A 465 -6.41 14.11 -28.92
CA THR A 465 -7.25 13.73 -27.76
C THR A 465 -8.70 14.08 -28.07
N LEU A 466 -9.60 13.14 -27.87
CA LEU A 466 -11.04 13.43 -27.85
C LEU A 466 -11.38 14.15 -26.55
N ILE A 467 -12.04 15.30 -26.64
CA ILE A 467 -12.52 16.03 -25.47
C ILE A 467 -14.04 16.20 -25.51
N HIS A 468 -14.68 15.91 -24.38
CA HIS A 468 -16.10 16.15 -24.15
C HIS A 468 -16.24 17.37 -23.26
N ILE A 469 -16.91 18.38 -23.76
CA ILE A 469 -17.32 19.54 -23.00
C ILE A 469 -18.73 19.29 -22.52
N THR A 470 -18.88 19.20 -21.21
CA THR A 470 -20.16 18.86 -20.57
C THR A 470 -20.54 19.96 -19.60
N ASP A 471 -21.83 20.04 -19.27
CA ASP A 471 -22.29 20.84 -18.16
C ASP A 471 -22.56 19.96 -16.95
N ILE A 472 -22.71 20.59 -15.80
CA ILE A 472 -23.04 19.88 -14.58
C ILE A 472 -24.49 19.37 -14.64
N ALA A 473 -24.68 18.08 -14.40
CA ALA A 473 -25.99 17.45 -14.32
C ALA A 473 -26.40 17.12 -12.89
N THR A 474 -25.45 16.90 -11.98
CA THR A 474 -25.70 16.56 -10.59
C THR A 474 -24.68 17.22 -9.68
N LEU A 475 -25.17 17.79 -8.58
CA LEU A 475 -24.35 18.33 -7.51
C LEU A 475 -24.70 17.63 -6.20
N ILE A 476 -23.69 17.08 -5.52
CA ILE A 476 -23.84 16.33 -4.28
C ILE A 476 -23.01 17.01 -3.19
N LEU A 477 -23.63 17.31 -2.06
CA LEU A 477 -22.96 17.85 -0.90
C LEU A 477 -22.75 16.78 0.18
N GLN A 478 -21.59 16.81 0.84
CA GLN A 478 -21.27 15.90 1.94
C GLN A 478 -20.51 16.63 3.07
N PRO A 479 -20.74 16.24 4.35
CA PRO A 479 -21.66 15.21 4.82
C PRO A 479 -23.12 15.63 4.72
N ASP A 480 -24.05 14.69 4.64
CA ASP A 480 -25.50 14.92 4.63
C ASP A 480 -26.18 13.99 5.66
N PRO A 481 -26.82 14.55 6.72
CA PRO A 481 -26.90 15.96 7.13
C PRO A 481 -25.62 16.48 7.79
N VAL A 482 -25.51 17.82 7.92
CA VAL A 482 -24.49 18.49 8.73
C VAL A 482 -25.04 18.74 10.12
N VAL A 483 -24.32 18.29 11.14
CA VAL A 483 -24.71 18.47 12.53
C VAL A 483 -23.55 19.04 13.32
N LEU A 484 -23.73 20.22 13.94
CA LEU A 484 -22.66 20.96 14.62
C LEU A 484 -23.12 21.45 16.01
N GLN A 485 -22.16 21.65 16.91
CA GLN A 485 -22.40 22.44 18.14
C GLN A 485 -22.05 23.90 17.88
N ILE A 486 -22.54 24.78 18.74
CA ILE A 486 -22.15 26.20 18.68
C ILE A 486 -20.63 26.31 18.78
N GLY A 487 -20.04 27.04 17.82
CA GLY A 487 -18.59 27.27 17.72
C GLY A 487 -17.82 26.16 17.00
N GLU A 488 -18.46 25.08 16.60
CA GLU A 488 -17.84 24.07 15.73
C GLU A 488 -17.91 24.51 14.27
N SER A 489 -16.96 23.97 13.48
CA SER A 489 -16.88 24.21 12.04
C SER A 489 -16.68 22.89 11.30
N GLN A 490 -17.30 22.76 10.14
CA GLN A 490 -17.23 21.60 9.26
C GLN A 490 -16.99 22.03 7.82
N MET A 491 -16.03 21.39 7.16
CA MET A 491 -15.88 21.52 5.73
C MET A 491 -16.94 20.71 5.00
N ILE A 492 -17.64 21.35 4.08
CA ILE A 492 -18.59 20.72 3.19
C ILE A 492 -17.89 20.49 1.85
N SER A 493 -17.89 19.27 1.38
CA SER A 493 -17.44 18.96 0.04
C SER A 493 -18.60 18.99 -0.94
N ALA A 494 -18.37 19.57 -2.10
CA ALA A 494 -19.30 19.52 -3.22
C ALA A 494 -18.70 18.65 -4.33
N GLN A 495 -19.47 17.68 -4.79
CA GLN A 495 -19.09 16.81 -5.90
C GLN A 495 -20.02 17.07 -7.07
N ALA A 496 -19.47 17.62 -8.14
CA ALA A 496 -20.16 17.83 -9.39
C ALA A 496 -20.02 16.60 -10.30
N LYS A 497 -21.10 16.24 -10.98
CA LYS A 497 -21.09 15.19 -12.00
C LYS A 497 -21.79 15.65 -13.27
N ASP A 498 -21.31 15.16 -14.42
CA ASP A 498 -21.96 15.36 -15.71
C ASP A 498 -23.19 14.45 -15.90
N ALA A 499 -23.86 14.56 -17.04
CA ALA A 499 -25.02 13.73 -17.38
C ALA A 499 -24.69 12.24 -17.55
N PHE A 500 -23.42 11.89 -17.71
CA PHE A 500 -22.93 10.50 -17.80
C PHE A 500 -22.53 9.93 -16.45
N GLY A 501 -22.52 10.76 -15.38
CA GLY A 501 -22.14 10.37 -14.03
C GLY A 501 -20.64 10.50 -13.74
N ASN A 502 -19.85 11.06 -14.67
CA ASN A 502 -18.43 11.30 -14.45
C ASN A 502 -18.24 12.43 -13.43
N ASN A 503 -17.24 12.29 -12.58
CA ASN A 503 -16.88 13.34 -11.63
C ASN A 503 -16.18 14.47 -12.36
N LEU A 504 -16.67 15.69 -12.13
CA LEU A 504 -16.12 16.91 -12.70
C LEU A 504 -15.23 17.59 -11.64
N GLN A 505 -14.05 18.02 -12.03
CA GLN A 505 -13.15 18.78 -11.16
C GLN A 505 -13.60 20.23 -11.14
N VAL A 506 -14.16 20.67 -10.02
CA VAL A 506 -14.61 22.04 -9.78
C VAL A 506 -13.97 22.54 -8.51
N GLU A 507 -13.25 23.66 -8.60
CA GLU A 507 -12.62 24.25 -7.42
C GLU A 507 -13.68 24.72 -6.42
N PRO A 508 -13.48 24.53 -5.10
CA PRO A 508 -14.46 24.86 -4.07
C PRO A 508 -14.94 26.31 -4.12
N GLU A 509 -14.09 27.23 -4.56
CA GLU A 509 -14.37 28.65 -4.68
C GLU A 509 -15.24 29.02 -5.90
N ALA A 510 -15.41 28.09 -6.83
CA ALA A 510 -16.30 28.27 -7.97
C ALA A 510 -17.78 28.06 -7.61
N TYR A 511 -18.06 27.41 -6.47
CA TYR A 511 -19.42 27.28 -5.97
C TYR A 511 -19.87 28.56 -5.27
N THR A 512 -21.15 28.92 -5.47
CA THR A 512 -21.82 29.92 -4.65
C THR A 512 -22.41 29.22 -3.44
N TRP A 513 -21.80 29.41 -2.28
CA TRP A 513 -22.24 28.85 -1.02
C TRP A 513 -23.24 29.73 -0.29
N TRP A 514 -24.24 29.08 0.30
CA TRP A 514 -25.22 29.74 1.17
C TRP A 514 -25.52 28.85 2.38
N VAL A 515 -25.76 29.47 3.52
CA VAL A 515 -26.22 28.78 4.73
C VAL A 515 -27.30 29.62 5.40
N SER A 516 -28.21 29.01 6.16
CA SER A 516 -29.20 29.71 6.98
C SER A 516 -28.49 30.73 7.89
N PRO A 517 -28.59 32.03 7.61
CA PRO A 517 -27.67 33.03 8.18
C PRO A 517 -27.88 33.31 9.67
N GLU A 518 -29.01 32.93 10.26
CA GLU A 518 -29.23 32.96 11.71
C GLU A 518 -28.61 31.78 12.44
N LEU A 519 -28.12 30.75 11.76
CA LEU A 519 -27.58 29.54 12.39
C LEU A 519 -26.07 29.45 12.27
N ALA A 520 -25.53 29.84 11.13
CA ALA A 520 -24.14 29.63 10.81
C ALA A 520 -23.65 30.61 9.75
N SER A 521 -22.32 30.72 9.63
CA SER A 521 -21.65 31.33 8.49
C SER A 521 -20.98 30.26 7.63
N ILE A 522 -20.78 30.57 6.32
CA ILE A 522 -20.08 29.68 5.39
C ILE A 522 -19.06 30.48 4.59
N SER A 523 -17.86 29.90 4.43
CA SER A 523 -16.81 30.49 3.61
C SER A 523 -17.01 30.18 2.13
N ASN A 524 -16.30 30.88 1.23
CA ASN A 524 -16.29 30.59 -0.19
C ASN A 524 -15.73 29.19 -0.53
N SER A 525 -14.98 28.60 0.38
CA SER A 525 -14.45 27.23 0.23
C SER A 525 -15.34 26.15 0.84
N GLY A 526 -16.54 26.50 1.35
CA GLY A 526 -17.48 25.54 1.92
C GLY A 526 -17.26 25.22 3.41
N LEU A 527 -16.45 26.02 4.15
CA LEU A 527 -16.32 25.85 5.59
C LEU A 527 -17.52 26.50 6.30
N VAL A 528 -18.37 25.69 6.92
CA VAL A 528 -19.50 26.12 7.75
C VAL A 528 -19.06 26.29 9.18
N ALA A 529 -19.39 27.39 9.82
CA ALA A 529 -19.15 27.66 11.24
C ALA A 529 -20.48 27.91 11.96
N ALA A 530 -20.78 27.09 12.97
CA ALA A 530 -22.05 27.13 13.71
C ALA A 530 -22.07 28.28 14.72
N GLU A 531 -23.10 29.13 14.71
CA GLU A 531 -23.22 30.34 15.54
C GLU A 531 -24.39 30.26 16.53
N ASN A 532 -25.53 29.76 16.13
CA ASN A 532 -26.73 29.70 16.97
C ASN A 532 -27.48 28.36 16.83
N ILE A 533 -28.17 27.97 17.92
CA ILE A 533 -28.97 26.72 17.93
C ILE A 533 -30.16 26.83 16.99
N GLY A 534 -30.41 25.79 16.24
CA GLY A 534 -31.57 25.67 15.35
C GLY A 534 -31.35 24.66 14.23
N SER A 535 -32.29 24.64 13.31
CA SER A 535 -32.22 23.83 12.10
C SER A 535 -32.43 24.70 10.87
N GLY A 536 -31.65 24.41 9.82
CA GLY A 536 -31.68 25.14 8.57
C GLY A 536 -31.10 24.33 7.44
N THR A 537 -30.55 24.99 6.44
CA THR A 537 -29.96 24.36 5.26
C THR A 537 -28.62 24.99 4.92
N ILE A 538 -27.78 24.17 4.27
CA ILE A 538 -26.58 24.58 3.54
C ILE A 538 -26.88 24.34 2.07
N GLU A 539 -26.54 25.29 1.22
CA GLU A 539 -26.71 25.20 -0.22
C GLU A 539 -25.41 25.53 -0.93
N ALA A 540 -25.15 24.82 -2.00
CA ALA A 540 -24.14 25.18 -2.98
C ALA A 540 -24.79 25.27 -4.36
N THR A 541 -24.43 26.30 -5.08
CA THR A 541 -24.92 26.53 -6.46
C THR A 541 -23.72 26.64 -7.38
N PHE A 542 -23.78 25.90 -8.47
CA PHE A 542 -22.79 25.99 -9.56
C PHE A 542 -23.59 26.03 -10.87
N HIS A 543 -23.32 27.03 -11.72
CA HIS A 543 -24.17 27.38 -12.85
C HIS A 543 -25.64 27.52 -12.41
N GLU A 544 -26.55 26.77 -13.04
CA GLU A 544 -27.96 26.79 -12.70
C GLU A 544 -28.38 25.70 -11.71
N LEU A 545 -27.44 24.84 -11.27
CA LEU A 545 -27.73 23.71 -10.41
C LEU A 545 -27.47 24.08 -8.94
N THR A 546 -28.46 23.82 -8.08
CA THR A 546 -28.32 23.99 -6.62
C THR A 546 -28.56 22.67 -5.92
N ALA A 547 -27.65 22.31 -5.03
CA ALA A 547 -27.82 21.23 -4.06
C ALA A 547 -28.02 21.79 -2.66
N SER A 548 -28.83 21.14 -1.84
CA SER A 548 -29.15 21.56 -0.49
C SER A 548 -29.09 20.37 0.45
N ILE A 549 -28.50 20.57 1.64
CA ILE A 549 -28.45 19.59 2.72
C ILE A 549 -28.89 20.20 4.04
N PRO A 550 -29.49 19.41 4.96
CA PRO A 550 -29.89 19.88 6.28
C PRO A 550 -28.68 20.28 7.14
N LEU A 551 -28.81 21.44 7.82
CA LEU A 551 -27.93 21.88 8.89
C LEU A 551 -28.69 21.82 10.21
N ILE A 552 -28.11 21.16 11.20
CA ILE A 552 -28.60 21.12 12.57
C ILE A 552 -27.51 21.67 13.47
N VAL A 553 -27.79 22.78 14.16
CA VAL A 553 -26.92 23.34 15.20
C VAL A 553 -27.61 23.14 16.55
N GLY A 554 -26.99 22.37 17.42
CA GLY A 554 -27.63 22.10 18.69
C GLY A 554 -26.80 21.31 19.68
N SER A 555 -27.36 21.08 20.86
CA SER A 555 -26.75 20.18 21.83
C SER A 555 -26.88 18.73 21.41
N SER A 556 -25.91 17.88 21.80
CA SER A 556 -25.92 16.45 21.54
C SER A 556 -27.26 15.82 21.92
N THR A 557 -27.85 15.08 21.01
CA THR A 557 -29.03 14.29 21.33
C THR A 557 -28.57 12.94 21.83
N SER A 558 -28.50 12.80 23.14
CA SER A 558 -28.28 11.50 23.79
C SER A 558 -29.61 10.79 23.93
N VAL A 559 -29.76 9.65 23.30
CA VAL A 559 -30.97 8.83 23.35
C VAL A 559 -30.72 7.65 24.29
N LEU A 560 -31.55 7.52 25.29
CA LEU A 560 -31.53 6.37 26.18
C LEU A 560 -31.94 5.12 25.42
N VAL A 561 -31.10 4.11 25.42
CA VAL A 561 -31.30 2.81 24.75
C VAL A 561 -31.83 1.78 25.75
N ASP A 562 -31.20 1.72 26.94
CA ASP A 562 -31.61 0.86 28.04
C ASP A 562 -31.26 1.50 29.36
N ASN A 563 -32.20 1.53 30.29
CA ASN A 563 -32.02 1.99 31.64
C ASN A 563 -31.89 0.83 32.67
N PHE A 564 -31.82 -0.39 32.20
CA PHE A 564 -31.72 -1.63 32.98
C PHE A 564 -32.78 -1.76 34.06
N ASN A 565 -33.92 -1.09 33.93
CA ASN A 565 -35.08 -1.27 34.84
C ASN A 565 -35.71 -2.68 34.67
N THR A 566 -35.30 -3.39 33.64
CA THR A 566 -35.57 -4.83 33.47
C THR A 566 -34.34 -5.50 32.84
N THR A 567 -33.99 -6.66 33.33
CA THR A 567 -32.90 -7.49 32.84
C THR A 567 -33.40 -8.69 32.00
N SER A 568 -34.72 -8.81 31.80
CA SER A 568 -35.33 -9.92 31.06
C SER A 568 -34.94 -10.00 29.58
N ASN A 569 -34.45 -8.90 29.02
CA ASN A 569 -33.95 -8.82 27.64
C ASN A 569 -32.53 -9.39 27.47
N TYR A 570 -31.90 -9.78 28.58
CA TYR A 570 -30.53 -10.26 28.60
C TYR A 570 -30.49 -11.75 28.96
N THR A 571 -29.60 -12.48 28.27
CA THR A 571 -29.28 -13.87 28.59
C THR A 571 -27.80 -14.04 28.81
N LEU A 572 -27.44 -14.71 29.91
CA LEU A 572 -26.04 -14.96 30.24
C LEU A 572 -25.51 -16.19 29.51
N SER A 573 -24.30 -16.08 29.00
CA SER A 573 -23.50 -17.19 28.50
C SER A 573 -22.01 -16.86 28.64
N GLY A 574 -21.12 -17.81 28.49
CA GLY A 574 -19.67 -17.49 28.56
C GLY A 574 -18.79 -18.71 28.42
N ALA A 575 -17.49 -18.47 28.55
CA ALA A 575 -16.45 -19.49 28.54
C ALA A 575 -15.46 -19.23 29.68
N VAL A 576 -14.93 -20.30 30.27
CA VAL A 576 -13.99 -20.25 31.41
C VAL A 576 -14.56 -19.45 32.59
N ILE A 577 -15.80 -19.75 32.94
CA ILE A 577 -16.55 -19.10 34.04
C ILE A 577 -17.37 -20.14 34.82
N ASN A 578 -17.73 -19.81 36.02
CA ASN A 578 -18.74 -20.55 36.77
C ASN A 578 -20.12 -19.96 36.51
N LEU A 579 -20.74 -20.34 35.37
CA LEU A 579 -22.01 -19.76 34.92
C LEU A 579 -23.13 -19.90 35.94
N SER A 580 -23.14 -20.96 36.75
CA SER A 580 -24.17 -21.15 37.77
C SER A 580 -24.08 -20.17 38.97
N ALA A 581 -22.92 -19.53 39.13
CA ALA A 581 -22.71 -18.47 40.11
C ALA A 581 -22.87 -17.05 39.51
N CYS A 582 -23.09 -16.95 38.18
CA CYS A 582 -23.32 -15.67 37.50
C CYS A 582 -24.84 -15.37 37.46
N SER A 583 -25.17 -14.10 37.60
CA SER A 583 -26.55 -13.61 37.44
C SER A 583 -26.56 -12.17 36.95
N PHE A 584 -27.64 -11.80 36.24
CA PHE A 584 -27.89 -10.40 35.86
C PHE A 584 -29.31 -10.08 36.26
N ASN A 585 -29.46 -9.29 37.34
CA ASN A 585 -30.75 -8.97 37.95
C ASN A 585 -30.91 -7.47 38.17
N VAL A 586 -32.14 -7.03 38.31
CA VAL A 586 -32.45 -5.65 38.70
C VAL A 586 -31.98 -5.42 40.15
N ASP A 587 -31.33 -4.28 40.40
CA ASP A 587 -30.94 -3.78 41.72
C ASP A 587 -31.69 -2.48 42.01
N THR A 588 -32.11 -2.30 43.24
CA THR A 588 -32.88 -1.14 43.74
C THR A 588 -32.11 -0.26 44.69
N GLU A 589 -30.87 -0.60 45.01
CA GLU A 589 -30.02 0.11 45.96
C GLU A 589 -28.97 0.98 45.25
N GLN A 590 -28.40 0.47 44.13
CA GLN A 590 -27.35 1.14 43.39
C GLN A 590 -27.88 1.53 42.00
N PHE A 591 -28.13 2.81 41.73
CA PHE A 591 -28.56 3.31 40.42
C PHE A 591 -28.13 4.77 40.18
N VAL A 592 -28.02 5.17 38.96
CA VAL A 592 -27.84 6.56 38.52
C VAL A 592 -29.21 7.17 38.23
N SER A 593 -29.97 6.48 37.44
CA SER A 593 -31.32 6.88 37.05
C SER A 593 -32.34 6.00 37.75
N ALA A 594 -33.13 6.63 38.68
CA ALA A 594 -34.16 5.92 39.43
C ALA A 594 -35.19 5.24 38.52
N PRO A 595 -35.75 4.10 38.89
CA PRO A 595 -35.71 3.52 40.24
C PRO A 595 -34.70 2.35 40.40
N THR A 596 -33.99 1.93 39.38
CA THR A 596 -33.19 0.68 39.43
C THR A 596 -32.02 0.70 38.45
N SER A 597 -31.11 -0.24 38.60
CA SER A 597 -30.02 -0.55 37.66
C SER A 597 -29.94 -2.06 37.41
N GLY A 598 -29.07 -2.51 36.53
CA GLY A 598 -28.77 -3.92 36.28
C GLY A 598 -27.51 -4.36 37.02
N LYS A 599 -27.64 -5.30 37.96
CA LYS A 599 -26.54 -5.90 38.72
C LYS A 599 -26.05 -7.18 38.08
N LEU A 600 -24.80 -7.19 37.62
CA LEU A 600 -24.10 -8.38 37.14
C LEU A 600 -23.27 -8.98 38.28
N ASN A 601 -23.62 -10.18 38.74
CA ASN A 601 -22.72 -10.99 39.57
C ASN A 601 -21.93 -11.89 38.62
N TYR A 602 -20.62 -11.90 38.73
CA TYR A 602 -19.73 -12.71 37.88
C TYR A 602 -18.86 -13.64 38.72
N SER A 603 -18.42 -14.74 38.12
CA SER A 603 -17.45 -15.65 38.71
C SER A 603 -16.60 -16.25 37.60
N LEU A 604 -15.39 -15.70 37.43
CA LEU A 604 -14.43 -16.10 36.46
C LEU A 604 -13.58 -17.24 36.98
N THR A 605 -13.14 -18.16 36.07
CA THR A 605 -12.31 -19.30 36.43
C THR A 605 -10.99 -19.29 35.66
N THR A 606 -9.96 -19.89 36.26
CA THR A 606 -8.63 -19.98 35.63
C THR A 606 -8.59 -21.00 34.49
N GLY A 607 -7.57 -20.95 33.64
CA GLY A 607 -7.29 -21.92 32.57
C GLY A 607 -7.66 -21.49 31.17
N GLY A 608 -7.52 -20.19 30.86
CA GLY A 608 -7.74 -19.60 29.53
C GLY A 608 -8.49 -18.29 29.60
N THR A 609 -8.85 -17.70 28.47
CA THR A 609 -9.59 -16.44 28.46
C THR A 609 -11.01 -16.63 29.01
N SER A 610 -11.31 -15.95 30.12
CA SER A 610 -12.65 -15.91 30.70
C SER A 610 -13.46 -14.82 30.00
N VAL A 611 -14.70 -15.17 29.60
CA VAL A 611 -15.67 -14.21 29.07
C VAL A 611 -17.07 -14.50 29.61
N LEU A 612 -17.75 -13.47 30.10
CA LEU A 612 -19.15 -13.52 30.52
C LEU A 612 -19.95 -12.56 29.67
N TYR A 613 -20.82 -13.10 28.81
CA TYR A 613 -21.65 -12.35 27.88
C TYR A 613 -23.03 -12.08 28.48
N MET A 614 -23.48 -10.83 28.46
CA MET A 614 -24.88 -10.40 28.61
C MET A 614 -25.45 -10.21 27.19
N ASN A 615 -26.00 -11.26 26.62
CA ASN A 615 -26.52 -11.25 25.26
C ASN A 615 -27.87 -10.52 25.18
N CYS A 616 -28.03 -9.65 24.21
CA CYS A 616 -29.27 -8.90 23.93
C CYS A 616 -29.51 -8.81 22.43
N ASN A 617 -30.55 -8.10 22.02
CA ASN A 617 -30.79 -7.78 20.60
C ASN A 617 -31.54 -6.44 20.51
N ILE A 618 -30.80 -5.35 20.61
CA ILE A 618 -31.34 -4.00 20.70
C ILE A 618 -31.09 -3.27 19.38
N PRO A 619 -32.10 -3.00 18.54
CA PRO A 619 -31.92 -2.24 17.32
C PRO A 619 -31.72 -0.76 17.67
N ILE A 620 -30.72 -0.15 17.01
CA ILE A 620 -30.36 1.25 17.14
C ILE A 620 -30.50 1.88 15.77
N SER A 621 -31.52 2.73 15.61
CA SER A 621 -31.81 3.43 14.38
C SER A 621 -30.94 4.66 14.20
N GLY A 622 -30.79 5.13 12.96
CA GLY A 622 -29.96 6.31 12.63
C GLY A 622 -28.47 5.98 12.57
N THR A 623 -27.64 6.99 12.59
CA THR A 623 -26.18 6.94 12.52
C THR A 623 -25.55 7.51 13.80
N PRO A 624 -25.61 6.81 14.95
CA PRO A 624 -24.98 7.29 16.17
C PRO A 624 -23.46 7.31 15.99
N GLU A 625 -22.83 8.27 16.66
CA GLU A 625 -21.36 8.41 16.63
C GLU A 625 -20.70 7.69 17.79
N SER A 626 -21.33 7.75 18.98
CA SER A 626 -20.81 7.10 20.16
C SER A 626 -21.91 6.39 20.95
N VAL A 627 -21.47 5.49 21.81
CA VAL A 627 -22.28 4.87 22.85
C VAL A 627 -21.73 5.24 24.20
N SER A 628 -22.58 5.45 25.19
CA SER A 628 -22.18 5.63 26.58
C SER A 628 -22.97 4.71 27.50
N ILE A 629 -22.34 4.29 28.61
CA ILE A 629 -22.94 3.47 29.65
C ILE A 629 -22.41 3.88 31.01
N GLN A 630 -23.29 3.90 32.00
CA GLN A 630 -22.91 4.08 33.36
C GLN A 630 -22.51 2.72 33.97
N VAL A 631 -21.34 2.67 34.61
CA VAL A 631 -20.82 1.47 35.27
C VAL A 631 -20.39 1.78 36.69
N TYR A 632 -20.95 1.04 37.67
CA TYR A 632 -20.45 1.06 39.07
C TYR A 632 -19.39 -0.02 39.21
N GLY A 633 -18.16 0.43 39.44
CA GLY A 633 -16.98 -0.42 39.44
C GLY A 633 -16.73 -1.14 40.74
N ASP A 634 -15.97 -2.23 40.70
CA ASP A 634 -15.51 -3.06 41.81
C ASP A 634 -13.98 -3.21 41.86
N ASN A 635 -13.26 -2.39 41.07
CA ASN A 635 -11.78 -2.39 40.98
C ASN A 635 -11.20 -3.77 40.59
N SER A 636 -11.97 -4.56 39.85
CA SER A 636 -11.58 -5.92 39.45
C SER A 636 -10.51 -5.99 38.37
N ALA A 637 -10.17 -4.87 37.76
CA ALA A 637 -9.29 -4.79 36.58
C ALA A 637 -9.78 -5.54 35.32
N HIS A 638 -11.03 -6.01 35.32
CA HIS A 638 -11.60 -6.72 34.17
C HIS A 638 -11.95 -5.79 33.02
N TRP A 639 -12.03 -6.35 31.87
CA TRP A 639 -12.21 -5.65 30.61
C TRP A 639 -13.69 -5.66 30.17
N ILE A 640 -14.34 -4.48 30.09
CA ILE A 640 -15.71 -4.35 29.60
C ILE A 640 -15.70 -4.08 28.12
N ARG A 641 -16.46 -4.88 27.38
CA ARG A 641 -16.58 -4.79 25.93
C ARG A 641 -18.03 -4.85 25.47
N GLY A 642 -18.28 -4.34 24.26
CA GLY A 642 -19.54 -4.46 23.56
C GLY A 642 -19.40 -5.17 22.21
N GLU A 643 -20.45 -5.81 21.73
CA GLU A 643 -20.55 -6.34 20.37
C GLU A 643 -21.85 -5.84 19.75
N PHE A 644 -21.78 -5.45 18.50
CA PHE A 644 -22.95 -5.11 17.68
C PHE A 644 -22.79 -5.63 16.25
N LYS A 645 -23.89 -5.60 15.52
CA LYS A 645 -23.93 -5.89 14.08
C LYS A 645 -24.26 -4.62 13.32
N ASN A 646 -23.60 -4.44 12.17
CA ASN A 646 -23.94 -3.39 11.23
C ASN A 646 -25.16 -3.76 10.38
N SER A 647 -25.57 -2.89 9.45
CA SER A 647 -26.69 -3.13 8.54
C SER A 647 -26.54 -4.37 7.65
N ASN A 648 -25.31 -4.84 7.44
CA ASN A 648 -24.98 -6.05 6.67
C ASN A 648 -24.90 -7.31 7.52
N ASN A 649 -25.30 -7.26 8.81
CA ASN A 649 -25.13 -8.33 9.80
C ASN A 649 -23.69 -8.73 10.13
N GLU A 650 -22.73 -7.88 9.81
CA GLU A 650 -21.34 -8.07 10.16
C GLU A 650 -21.10 -7.60 11.59
N LYS A 651 -20.29 -8.35 12.32
CA LYS A 651 -20.04 -8.12 13.75
C LYS A 651 -18.86 -7.21 13.99
N PHE A 652 -19.05 -6.29 14.93
CA PHE A 652 -18.03 -5.37 15.42
C PHE A 652 -17.91 -5.49 16.94
N VAL A 653 -16.71 -5.28 17.43
CA VAL A 653 -16.40 -5.26 18.86
C VAL A 653 -15.90 -3.88 19.26
N LEU A 654 -16.36 -3.40 20.39
CA LEU A 654 -16.04 -2.10 20.96
C LEU A 654 -15.55 -2.27 22.41
N ASN A 655 -14.52 -1.54 22.79
CA ASN A 655 -13.96 -1.60 24.13
C ASN A 655 -14.49 -0.43 24.96
N PHE A 656 -15.25 -0.71 26.02
CA PHE A 656 -15.61 0.31 27.00
C PHE A 656 -14.45 0.61 27.94
N THR A 657 -13.65 -0.39 28.27
CA THR A 657 -12.40 -0.20 28.99
C THR A 657 -11.25 -0.87 28.22
N ASP A 658 -10.02 -0.45 28.46
CA ASP A 658 -8.86 -1.15 27.98
C ASP A 658 -8.69 -2.51 28.67
N ALA A 659 -7.95 -3.43 28.05
CA ALA A 659 -7.64 -4.72 28.66
C ALA A 659 -6.78 -4.58 29.94
N SER A 660 -6.06 -3.50 30.07
CA SER A 660 -5.32 -3.08 31.25
C SER A 660 -5.24 -1.54 31.24
N PRO A 661 -5.68 -0.86 32.28
CA PRO A 661 -5.97 -1.36 33.64
C PRO A 661 -7.39 -1.92 33.82
N GLY A 662 -8.23 -2.04 32.81
CA GLY A 662 -9.60 -2.54 32.96
C GLY A 662 -10.47 -1.64 33.85
N ILE A 663 -11.32 -2.24 34.69
CA ILE A 663 -12.12 -1.55 35.69
C ILE A 663 -11.21 -1.21 36.86
N ASN A 664 -10.68 0.01 36.88
CA ASN A 664 -9.73 0.50 37.87
C ASN A 664 -10.35 1.51 38.85
N TRP A 665 -11.65 1.42 39.13
CA TRP A 665 -12.40 2.22 40.10
C TRP A 665 -13.30 1.34 40.94
N ASP A 666 -13.60 1.78 42.16
CA ASP A 666 -14.35 1.05 43.15
C ASP A 666 -15.42 1.93 43.79
N ASN A 667 -16.60 1.39 43.99
CA ASN A 667 -17.70 2.00 44.73
C ASN A 667 -18.11 3.41 44.21
N GLU A 668 -17.97 3.64 42.90
CA GLU A 668 -18.42 4.86 42.24
C GLU A 668 -18.99 4.57 40.83
N TRP A 669 -19.94 5.39 40.41
CA TRP A 669 -20.44 5.38 39.05
C TRP A 669 -19.51 6.16 38.13
N ARG A 670 -19.20 5.58 36.97
CA ARG A 670 -18.51 6.28 35.91
C ARG A 670 -19.26 6.12 34.61
N GLU A 671 -19.46 7.24 33.92
CA GLU A 671 -19.90 7.21 32.52
C GLU A 671 -18.74 6.91 31.59
N ILE A 672 -18.87 5.88 30.79
CA ILE A 672 -17.87 5.49 29.80
C ILE A 672 -18.49 5.74 28.43
N THR A 673 -17.90 6.64 27.67
CA THR A 673 -18.30 6.96 26.29
C THR A 673 -17.24 6.50 25.32
N VAL A 674 -17.64 5.81 24.26
CA VAL A 674 -16.76 5.24 23.23
C VAL A 674 -17.30 5.56 21.85
N LEU A 675 -16.42 5.94 20.94
CA LEU A 675 -16.79 6.22 19.56
C LEU A 675 -17.05 4.92 18.78
N LEU A 676 -18.12 4.88 18.01
CA LEU A 676 -18.39 3.72 17.15
C LEU A 676 -17.35 3.56 16.05
N SER A 677 -16.66 4.62 15.66
CA SER A 677 -15.51 4.57 14.73
C SER A 677 -14.30 3.82 15.29
N GLU A 678 -14.23 3.60 16.61
CA GLU A 678 -13.19 2.79 17.26
C GLU A 678 -13.52 1.30 17.27
N ALA A 679 -14.72 0.94 16.83
CA ALA A 679 -15.13 -0.45 16.75
C ALA A 679 -14.30 -1.22 15.74
N VAL A 680 -13.79 -2.37 16.14
CA VAL A 680 -13.02 -3.24 15.26
C VAL A 680 -13.89 -4.40 14.77
N PRO A 681 -13.73 -4.83 13.51
CA PRO A 681 -14.39 -6.04 13.02
C PRO A 681 -14.08 -7.24 13.92
N HIS A 682 -15.10 -8.07 14.18
CA HIS A 682 -14.91 -9.28 14.94
C HIS A 682 -13.93 -10.21 14.19
N TRP A 683 -13.07 -10.92 14.95
CA TRP A 683 -12.02 -11.84 14.47
C TRP A 683 -12.54 -12.97 13.59
N GLY A 684 -13.14 -12.87 12.63
CA GLY A 684 -13.71 -13.79 11.64
C GLY A 684 -14.26 -13.02 10.45
N ASN A 685 -14.19 -11.67 10.51
CA ASN A 685 -14.64 -10.78 9.45
C ASN A 685 -13.81 -9.49 9.45
N SER A 686 -12.51 -9.63 9.23
CA SER A 686 -11.53 -8.52 9.30
C SER A 686 -11.76 -7.42 8.25
N ASN A 687 -12.63 -7.64 7.27
CA ASN A 687 -12.91 -6.70 6.19
C ASN A 687 -14.28 -6.02 6.32
N ALA A 688 -14.97 -6.19 7.46
CA ALA A 688 -16.27 -5.55 7.66
C ALA A 688 -16.10 -4.02 7.77
N ILE A 689 -16.96 -3.30 7.04
CA ILE A 689 -17.02 -1.84 7.10
C ILE A 689 -18.22 -1.44 7.95
N LEU A 690 -18.01 -0.53 8.90
CA LEU A 690 -19.08 -0.04 9.74
C LEU A 690 -20.14 0.65 8.88
N SER A 691 -21.37 0.16 8.97
CA SER A 691 -22.53 0.73 8.29
C SER A 691 -23.75 0.74 9.22
N PHE A 692 -24.65 1.64 9.01
CA PHE A 692 -25.82 1.88 9.85
C PHE A 692 -27.13 1.51 9.14
N PRO A 693 -28.23 1.22 9.87
CA PRO A 693 -28.35 1.14 11.33
C PRO A 693 -27.60 -0.05 11.93
N ILE A 694 -27.41 -0.04 13.25
CA ILE A 694 -26.75 -1.13 13.97
C ILE A 694 -27.71 -1.87 14.90
N THR A 695 -27.35 -3.11 15.26
CA THR A 695 -28.05 -3.87 16.29
C THR A 695 -27.06 -4.26 17.38
N TRP A 696 -27.27 -3.77 18.59
CA TRP A 696 -26.45 -4.11 19.74
C TRP A 696 -26.73 -5.54 20.19
N THR A 697 -25.70 -6.40 20.29
CA THR A 697 -25.88 -7.84 20.50
C THR A 697 -25.43 -8.32 21.85
N LYS A 698 -24.49 -7.63 22.50
CA LYS A 698 -24.07 -7.97 23.86
C LYS A 698 -23.19 -6.88 24.50
N ILE A 699 -23.20 -6.86 25.82
CA ILE A 699 -22.15 -6.30 26.67
C ILE A 699 -21.46 -7.47 27.34
N TYR A 700 -20.16 -7.43 27.54
CA TYR A 700 -19.49 -8.56 28.17
C TYR A 700 -18.24 -8.20 28.94
N LEU A 701 -17.96 -9.01 29.97
CA LEU A 701 -16.78 -8.95 30.79
C LEU A 701 -15.75 -9.96 30.24
N ALA A 702 -14.50 -9.55 30.13
CA ALA A 702 -13.40 -10.40 29.69
C ALA A 702 -12.19 -10.31 30.61
N GLU A 703 -11.45 -11.41 30.80
CA GLU A 703 -10.20 -11.47 31.53
C GLU A 703 -9.27 -12.52 30.94
N THR A 704 -8.04 -12.13 30.68
CA THR A 704 -7.02 -13.00 30.09
C THR A 704 -5.96 -13.45 31.10
N ASP A 705 -5.75 -12.66 32.17
CA ASP A 705 -4.77 -12.98 33.20
C ASP A 705 -5.41 -13.83 34.31
N ASP A 706 -4.95 -15.07 34.48
CA ASP A 706 -5.46 -15.98 35.50
C ASP A 706 -5.27 -15.45 36.93
N ASN A 707 -4.36 -14.50 37.15
CA ASN A 707 -4.14 -13.90 38.48
C ASN A 707 -5.20 -12.85 38.84
N ASN A 708 -5.87 -12.28 37.85
CA ASN A 708 -6.94 -11.30 38.07
C ASN A 708 -8.33 -11.92 38.17
N LYS A 709 -8.47 -13.22 37.83
CA LYS A 709 -9.77 -13.88 37.79
C LYS A 709 -10.32 -14.11 39.21
N ASP A 710 -11.47 -13.55 39.44
CA ASP A 710 -12.17 -13.58 40.71
C ASP A 710 -13.70 -13.67 40.54
N SER A 711 -14.44 -13.35 41.58
CA SER A 711 -15.88 -13.21 41.59
C SER A 711 -16.26 -11.88 42.26
N GLY A 712 -17.16 -11.14 41.63
CA GLY A 712 -17.56 -9.82 42.08
C GLY A 712 -18.92 -9.39 41.52
N SER A 713 -19.20 -8.10 41.62
CA SER A 713 -20.44 -7.51 41.18
C SER A 713 -20.21 -6.16 40.53
N LEU A 714 -20.74 -5.99 39.33
CA LEU A 714 -20.79 -4.71 38.60
C LEU A 714 -22.24 -4.29 38.45
N TYR A 715 -22.47 -2.97 38.37
CA TYR A 715 -23.80 -2.46 38.06
C TYR A 715 -23.76 -1.63 36.81
N PHE A 716 -24.81 -1.73 36.01
CA PHE A 716 -24.97 -1.01 34.75
C PHE A 716 -26.23 -0.17 34.77
N ASP A 717 -26.13 1.05 34.29
CA ASP A 717 -27.26 1.96 34.13
C ASP A 717 -27.08 2.81 32.89
N ASP A 718 -28.15 3.44 32.41
CA ASP A 718 -28.19 4.44 31.35
C ASP A 718 -27.28 4.11 30.16
N PHE A 719 -27.57 3.01 29.47
CA PHE A 719 -26.97 2.76 28.15
C PHE A 719 -27.61 3.68 27.12
N ARG A 720 -26.80 4.56 26.53
CA ARG A 720 -27.22 5.61 25.61
C ARG A 720 -26.46 5.55 24.30
N VAL A 721 -27.11 6.07 23.26
CA VAL A 721 -26.45 6.36 21.97
C VAL A 721 -26.47 7.87 21.75
N ASN A 722 -25.37 8.39 21.28
CA ASN A 722 -25.19 9.81 21.03
C ASN A 722 -25.04 10.04 19.52
N PHE A 723 -25.87 10.94 19.00
CA PHE A 723 -26.03 11.21 17.57
C PHE A 723 -25.26 12.47 17.12
N ILE A 724 -24.24 12.90 17.84
CA ILE A 724 -23.48 14.08 17.44
C ILE A 724 -22.01 13.85 17.67
N THR A 725 -21.22 14.31 16.69
CA THR A 725 -19.80 14.63 16.84
C THR A 725 -19.63 15.74 17.85
N SER A 726 -19.73 15.43 19.13
CA SER A 726 -19.15 16.30 20.12
C SER A 726 -17.65 16.19 20.00
N GLY A 727 -16.95 17.31 19.88
CA GLY A 727 -15.51 17.34 19.88
C GLY A 727 -14.93 16.43 20.96
N ILE A 728 -14.06 15.54 20.56
CA ILE A 728 -13.35 14.58 21.39
C ILE A 728 -12.77 15.30 22.61
N LYS A 729 -13.22 14.99 23.80
CA LYS A 729 -12.47 15.32 25.00
C LYS A 729 -11.20 14.46 25.01
N GLY A 730 -10.09 15.02 24.53
CA GLY A 730 -8.80 14.41 24.76
C GLY A 730 -7.90 14.16 23.53
N THR A 731 -8.32 14.48 22.31
CA THR A 731 -7.38 14.68 21.21
C THR A 731 -7.17 16.17 20.96
N PRO A 732 -5.96 16.63 20.60
CA PRO A 732 -5.76 18.03 20.27
C PRO A 732 -6.77 18.40 19.18
N GLN A 733 -7.54 19.46 19.41
CA GLN A 733 -8.35 20.11 18.41
C GLN A 733 -7.53 20.21 17.14
N ILE A 734 -7.85 19.42 16.12
CA ILE A 734 -7.35 19.70 14.78
C ILE A 734 -8.19 20.88 14.32
N SER A 735 -7.76 22.07 14.68
CA SER A 735 -8.14 23.27 13.94
C SER A 735 -7.91 22.93 12.47
N PRO A 736 -8.80 23.30 11.54
CA PRO A 736 -8.52 23.14 10.12
C PRO A 736 -7.08 23.56 9.90
N LYS A 737 -6.27 22.69 9.33
CA LYS A 737 -4.87 23.04 9.14
C LYS A 737 -4.87 24.24 8.21
N MET A 738 -4.47 25.40 8.69
CA MET A 738 -4.32 26.62 7.88
C MET A 738 -3.44 26.36 6.65
N PHE A 739 -2.64 25.29 6.72
CA PHE A 739 -1.81 24.81 5.64
C PHE A 739 -1.38 23.35 5.87
N HIS A 740 -1.02 22.65 4.80
CA HIS A 740 -0.33 21.37 4.86
C HIS A 740 0.78 21.30 3.83
N LEU A 741 1.79 20.49 4.11
CA LEU A 741 2.86 20.20 3.14
C LEU A 741 2.34 19.10 2.20
N GLU A 742 2.23 19.42 0.92
CA GLU A 742 1.84 18.45 -0.10
C GLU A 742 3.02 17.54 -0.46
N ASP A 743 4.15 18.16 -0.79
CA ASP A 743 5.39 17.46 -1.09
C ASP A 743 6.64 18.30 -0.78
N HIS A 744 7.80 17.65 -0.72
CA HIS A 744 9.10 18.29 -0.84
C HIS A 744 9.98 17.44 -1.75
N PHE A 745 10.24 17.96 -2.92
CA PHE A 745 10.92 17.22 -3.98
C PHE A 745 11.97 18.11 -4.70
N PRO A 746 13.10 17.51 -5.12
CA PRO A 746 13.56 16.15 -4.81
C PRO A 746 13.93 15.98 -3.32
N ASN A 747 13.78 14.75 -2.79
CA ASN A 747 14.28 14.33 -1.49
C ASN A 747 14.58 12.82 -1.52
N PRO A 748 15.84 12.35 -1.53
CA PRO A 748 17.08 13.16 -1.37
C PRO A 748 17.30 14.20 -2.47
N PHE A 749 17.99 15.29 -2.15
CA PHE A 749 18.27 16.35 -3.09
C PHE A 749 19.76 16.69 -3.19
N ASN A 750 20.15 17.25 -4.34
CA ASN A 750 21.49 17.77 -4.55
C ASN A 750 21.38 19.27 -4.80
N ALA A 751 22.00 20.06 -3.91
CA ALA A 751 22.00 21.52 -3.87
C ALA A 751 20.63 22.18 -3.62
N SER A 752 19.51 21.75 -4.18
CA SER A 752 18.22 22.42 -3.97
C SER A 752 17.04 21.43 -3.88
N THR A 753 16.03 21.80 -3.10
CA THR A 753 14.73 21.12 -3.02
C THR A 753 13.61 22.15 -2.92
N ARG A 754 12.41 21.79 -3.30
CA ARG A 754 11.22 22.63 -3.16
C ARG A 754 10.24 22.03 -2.18
N PHE A 755 9.61 22.87 -1.40
CA PHE A 755 8.53 22.53 -0.49
C PHE A 755 7.24 23.09 -1.06
N ARG A 756 6.28 22.24 -1.36
CA ARG A 756 4.96 22.64 -1.83
C ARG A 756 3.97 22.56 -0.68
N PHE A 757 3.31 23.67 -0.41
CA PHE A 757 2.29 23.79 0.61
C PHE A 757 0.94 24.12 -0.01
N SER A 758 -0.10 23.44 0.43
CA SER A 758 -1.48 23.87 0.24
C SER A 758 -1.85 24.81 1.38
N ILE A 759 -2.25 26.02 1.05
CA ILE A 759 -2.57 27.09 1.99
C ILE A 759 -4.08 27.28 2.00
N GLN A 760 -4.69 27.27 3.17
CA GLN A 760 -6.13 27.46 3.34
C GLN A 760 -6.44 28.89 3.79
N GLU A 761 -5.56 29.50 4.58
CA GLU A 761 -5.76 30.84 5.09
C GLU A 761 -4.55 31.74 4.82
N PRO A 762 -4.77 33.04 4.50
CA PRO A 762 -3.69 33.96 4.22
C PRO A 762 -2.87 34.26 5.49
N GLY A 763 -1.56 34.36 5.32
CA GLY A 763 -0.66 34.64 6.42
C GLY A 763 0.79 34.76 5.97
N ILE A 764 1.73 34.66 6.88
CA ILE A 764 3.16 34.56 6.57
C ILE A 764 3.59 33.13 6.85
N LEU A 765 3.91 32.38 5.79
CA LEU A 765 4.52 31.07 5.93
C LEU A 765 6.01 31.25 6.18
N GLU A 766 6.50 30.70 7.29
CA GLU A 766 7.90 30.66 7.65
C GLU A 766 8.38 29.21 7.67
N LEU A 767 9.35 28.88 6.81
CA LEU A 767 10.02 27.58 6.77
C LEU A 767 11.41 27.72 7.35
N ARG A 768 11.69 27.09 8.48
CA ARG A 768 13.00 27.05 9.13
C ARG A 768 13.63 25.68 8.96
N LEU A 769 14.93 25.67 8.77
CA LEU A 769 15.70 24.44 8.54
C LEU A 769 16.80 24.33 9.59
N TYR A 770 16.99 23.11 10.10
CA TYR A 770 17.88 22.82 11.20
C TYR A 770 18.79 21.64 10.86
N SER A 771 20.01 21.67 11.35
CA SER A 771 20.89 20.50 11.43
C SER A 771 20.41 19.54 12.52
N LEU A 772 20.90 18.29 12.53
CA LEU A 772 20.50 17.27 13.52
C LEU A 772 20.81 17.63 14.97
N ASP A 773 21.77 18.52 15.18
CA ASP A 773 22.12 19.08 16.50
C ASP A 773 21.19 20.23 16.94
N GLY A 774 20.15 20.53 16.14
CA GLY A 774 19.13 21.53 16.45
C GLY A 774 19.50 22.96 16.12
N ARG A 775 20.62 23.18 15.44
CA ARG A 775 21.04 24.52 15.02
C ARG A 775 20.30 24.93 13.75
N GLU A 776 19.69 26.10 13.74
CA GLU A 776 19.08 26.67 12.54
C GLU A 776 20.16 26.96 11.48
N VAL A 777 19.96 26.43 10.27
CA VAL A 777 20.89 26.55 9.14
C VAL A 777 20.36 27.48 8.06
N ASP A 778 19.04 27.65 7.99
CA ASP A 778 18.41 28.58 7.03
C ASP A 778 16.95 28.86 7.44
N SER A 779 16.37 29.96 6.90
CA SER A 779 14.95 30.25 7.03
C SER A 779 14.41 31.00 5.83
N LEU A 780 13.22 30.61 5.38
CA LEU A 780 12.50 31.21 4.26
C LEU A 780 11.17 31.74 4.78
N LYS A 781 10.79 32.96 4.39
CA LYS A 781 9.51 33.58 4.72
C LYS A 781 8.84 34.08 3.46
N GLN A 782 7.57 33.76 3.32
CA GLN A 782 6.78 34.22 2.18
C GLN A 782 5.34 34.51 2.61
N GLU A 783 4.76 35.56 2.04
CA GLU A 783 3.32 35.78 2.17
C GLU A 783 2.58 34.66 1.49
N ALA A 784 1.73 33.97 2.24
CA ALA A 784 0.90 32.87 1.80
C ALA A 784 -0.51 33.38 1.56
N ARG A 785 -1.12 32.95 0.45
CA ARG A 785 -2.51 33.14 0.11
C ARG A 785 -3.14 31.78 -0.13
N PRO A 786 -4.47 31.62 0.05
CA PRO A 786 -5.12 30.38 -0.29
C PRO A 786 -4.75 29.86 -1.67
N GLY A 787 -4.43 28.55 -1.76
CA GLY A 787 -3.91 27.89 -2.95
C GLY A 787 -2.55 27.24 -2.71
N SER A 788 -1.87 26.82 -3.79
CA SER A 788 -0.55 26.18 -3.71
C SER A 788 0.56 27.23 -3.60
N LEU A 789 1.47 27.05 -2.63
CA LEU A 789 2.64 27.88 -2.40
C LEU A 789 3.91 27.02 -2.45
N ILE A 790 4.88 27.42 -3.26
CA ILE A 790 6.15 26.71 -3.41
C ILE A 790 7.29 27.55 -2.83
N LEU A 791 8.03 26.97 -1.88
CA LEU A 791 9.28 27.51 -1.37
C LEU A 791 10.46 26.68 -1.89
N ASN A 792 11.40 27.32 -2.59
CA ASN A 792 12.62 26.68 -3.03
C ASN A 792 13.73 26.90 -2.00
N TRP A 793 14.35 25.82 -1.55
CA TRP A 793 15.49 25.90 -0.64
C TRP A 793 16.77 25.47 -1.34
N GLU A 794 17.81 26.30 -1.25
CA GLU A 794 19.13 26.06 -1.82
C GLU A 794 20.16 25.82 -0.70
N ALA A 795 20.65 24.59 -0.59
CA ALA A 795 21.59 24.15 0.44
C ALA A 795 23.06 24.13 -0.04
N ASN A 796 23.44 25.09 -0.91
CA ASN A 796 24.71 25.08 -1.65
C ASN A 796 25.96 24.95 -0.75
N ASN A 797 25.94 25.52 0.45
CA ASN A 797 27.08 25.55 1.38
C ASN A 797 26.96 24.60 2.56
N LEU A 798 25.92 23.72 2.58
CA LEU A 798 25.69 22.78 3.65
C LEU A 798 26.30 21.41 3.30
N PRO A 799 26.83 20.64 4.28
CA PRO A 799 27.33 19.29 4.05
C PRO A 799 26.19 18.31 3.75
N SER A 800 26.52 17.19 3.07
CA SER A 800 25.57 16.08 2.92
C SER A 800 25.11 15.58 4.30
N GLY A 801 23.83 15.34 4.47
CA GLY A 801 23.25 14.89 5.73
C GLY A 801 21.75 15.13 5.84
N VAL A 802 21.15 14.64 6.92
CA VAL A 802 19.74 14.88 7.23
C VAL A 802 19.57 16.25 7.85
N TYR A 803 18.61 16.99 7.36
CA TYR A 803 18.16 18.29 7.90
C TYR A 803 16.70 18.17 8.34
N LEU A 804 16.38 18.82 9.45
CA LEU A 804 15.02 18.92 9.93
C LEU A 804 14.44 20.25 9.43
N PHE A 805 13.17 20.25 9.08
CA PHE A 805 12.47 21.48 8.74
C PHE A 805 11.23 21.66 9.65
N LYS A 806 10.89 22.92 9.86
CA LYS A 806 9.70 23.36 10.57
C LYS A 806 9.05 24.50 9.80
N ALA A 807 7.86 24.27 9.30
CA ALA A 807 7.04 25.29 8.65
C ALA A 807 5.96 25.77 9.61
N THR A 808 5.75 27.08 9.69
CA THR A 808 4.74 27.70 10.55
C THR A 808 3.91 28.70 9.77
N LEU A 809 2.58 28.66 9.96
CA LEU A 809 1.64 29.65 9.46
C LEU A 809 0.64 29.97 10.60
N GLY A 810 0.61 31.22 11.05
CA GLY A 810 -0.14 31.58 12.25
C GLY A 810 0.30 30.79 13.47
N ASN A 811 -0.63 30.10 14.11
CA ASN A 811 -0.37 29.25 15.30
C ASN A 811 -0.15 27.77 14.96
N GLN A 812 -0.15 27.41 13.69
CA GLN A 812 0.05 26.03 13.25
C GLN A 812 1.47 25.77 12.79
N GLU A 813 1.92 24.53 12.97
CA GLU A 813 3.25 24.10 12.56
C GLU A 813 3.24 22.72 11.93
N ILE A 814 4.14 22.53 10.97
CA ILE A 814 4.44 21.24 10.33
C ILE A 814 5.93 21.05 10.40
N SER A 815 6.36 19.85 10.75
CA SER A 815 7.79 19.52 10.78
C SER A 815 8.06 18.21 10.04
N GLY A 816 9.28 18.05 9.55
CA GLY A 816 9.73 16.87 8.86
C GLY A 816 11.24 16.86 8.66
N LYS A 817 11.70 15.97 7.79
CA LYS A 817 13.14 15.82 7.48
C LYS A 817 13.37 15.79 5.97
N CYS A 818 14.51 16.30 5.54
CA CYS A 818 15.00 16.21 4.17
C CYS A 818 16.47 15.76 4.16
N LEU A 819 16.86 15.08 3.08
CA LEU A 819 18.21 14.50 2.94
C LEU A 819 18.96 15.19 1.81
N LEU A 820 20.02 15.92 2.17
CA LEU A 820 20.95 16.51 1.20
C LEU A 820 22.06 15.50 0.87
N VAL A 821 22.24 15.23 -0.41
CA VAL A 821 23.29 14.34 -0.94
C VAL A 821 24.07 15.12 -2.01
N LYS A 822 25.31 15.45 -1.73
CA LYS A 822 26.23 16.11 -2.67
C LYS A 822 27.15 15.12 -3.32
#